data_20054118ce8c6e787627057cac33506f
#
_entry.id   20054118ce8c6e787627057cac33506f
#
_cell.length_a   1.000
_cell.length_b   1.000
_cell.length_c   1.000
_cell.angle_alpha   90.00
_cell.angle_beta   90.00
_cell.angle_gamma   90.00
#
_symmetry.space_group_name_H-M   'P 1'
#
loop_
_entity.id
_entity.type
_entity.pdbx_description
1 polymer ?
#
loop_
_entity_poly.entity_id
_entity_poly.type
_entity_poly.pdbx_seq_one_letter_code
_entity_poly.pdbx_strand_id
1 'polypeptide(L)'
;MDVWQILRDRLDYASFVPAPRSDIQRADLRRRDGTPYTMLKNPHGDNGAGRYLRLDPADVQLYELMDGQRSIQDLLVANLESTGTFAIDRLARLTAALRANGFFGDEPPVLYEKLMMRRAMRDPIARASMFLKRLVMWDIARWSNADGAVDRVYRGGGRLAFTRIGGALLVGFGLYGLWLWFQEVRDPKLQLLTIDGSYVLGILALIVLQVMSISVHEAGHALAIRHYKRHVRRFGVAMYYLFPCFYVDSTDMTLGSRRERIIVSLAGPFAGLTTAAACAVAAAALPGTIVGEIMFKAASLFVFQFVFNLLPILELDGYHVLVDAVDAPFLRQRALWFVRSAAVRKLRARAKWSREEVGLALFGAMAIVTSLGTLVLSILLWRSRLGIAAQELLAIGPVGLAVLGLIVLVFVGPLAVAVVARLVGLAKTTVTLATARSRAATAREQSARMAMLSRVRFLAGLPGPTLAALASHLRVERVDAQDTVITAGSIGDRFYLVRSGRLQAIAPDGTTVLGQIAPGEGFGELALIDRSPRSATVQAIEPSELWSLDSAHFQRWVRDRVEIAARIRADQRERQALATLPFFRDLEGRELDRIAARLQTRRYEPGDVVIQAGERGGGYYLIREGQADVTLPDGRHVRTLGPGDGFGELSLIFGVPRTATVTATGPLVVGVLGRPDFAALVTASGESVRDFRSRTGHYVGAGLGGAVGGA
;
A
#
# COMPACT_ATOMS: atom_id res chain seq x y z
N MET A 1 -4.51 14.29 29.23
CA MET A 1 -3.59 13.98 28.10
C MET A 1 -4.29 14.42 26.81
N ASP A 2 -3.70 15.35 26.09
CA ASP A 2 -4.30 15.95 24.89
C ASP A 2 -4.34 14.89 23.77
N VAL A 3 -5.53 14.68 23.18
CA VAL A 3 -5.73 13.73 22.06
C VAL A 3 -4.79 14.05 20.89
N TRP A 4 -4.46 15.32 20.69
CA TRP A 4 -3.52 15.78 19.67
C TRP A 4 -2.07 15.41 19.98
N GLN A 5 -1.68 15.33 21.25
CA GLN A 5 -0.36 14.88 21.67
C GLN A 5 -0.21 13.38 21.41
N ILE A 6 -1.23 12.57 21.78
CA ILE A 6 -1.28 11.13 21.50
C ILE A 6 -1.26 10.85 19.98
N LEU A 7 -1.94 11.66 19.17
CA LEU A 7 -1.91 11.54 17.71
C LEU A 7 -0.55 11.93 17.13
N ARG A 8 0.11 12.97 17.66
CA ARG A 8 1.43 13.44 17.22
C ARG A 8 2.50 12.40 17.54
N ASP A 9 2.52 11.86 18.75
CA ASP A 9 3.46 10.82 19.18
C ASP A 9 3.28 9.50 18.41
N ARG A 10 2.05 9.24 17.90
CA ARG A 10 1.76 8.08 17.03
C ARG A 10 2.01 8.32 15.55
N LEU A 11 2.09 9.56 15.11
CA LEU A 11 2.39 9.96 13.73
C LEU A 11 3.89 10.20 13.52
N ASP A 12 4.65 10.43 14.58
CA ASP A 12 6.12 10.52 14.53
C ASP A 12 6.71 9.10 14.48
N TYR A 13 6.80 8.60 13.26
CA TYR A 13 7.34 7.27 12.99
C TYR A 13 8.82 7.14 13.40
N ALA A 14 9.57 8.22 13.42
CA ALA A 14 10.99 8.22 13.76
C ALA A 14 11.24 7.95 15.25
N SER A 15 10.37 8.45 16.12
CA SER A 15 10.44 8.26 17.56
C SER A 15 9.77 6.98 18.07
N PHE A 16 9.09 6.21 17.18
CA PHE A 16 8.46 4.96 17.58
C PHE A 16 9.50 3.94 18.04
N VAL A 17 9.30 3.36 19.23
CA VAL A 17 10.14 2.33 19.82
C VAL A 17 9.46 0.96 19.65
N PRO A 18 9.90 0.12 18.71
CA PRO A 18 9.30 -1.19 18.48
C PRO A 18 9.70 -2.17 19.59
N ALA A 19 8.73 -2.64 20.36
CA ALA A 19 8.90 -3.64 21.39
C ALA A 19 8.23 -4.96 20.99
N PRO A 20 8.96 -5.95 20.44
CA PRO A 20 8.41 -7.27 20.16
C PRO A 20 7.91 -7.96 21.43
N ARG A 21 6.81 -8.70 21.28
CA ARG A 21 6.25 -9.49 22.40
C ARG A 21 7.23 -10.61 22.77
N SER A 22 7.31 -10.94 24.05
CA SER A 22 8.18 -11.98 24.59
C SER A 22 7.71 -13.42 24.31
N ASP A 23 6.42 -13.59 23.98
CA ASP A 23 5.80 -14.91 23.75
C ASP A 23 5.81 -15.37 22.28
N ILE A 24 6.52 -14.65 21.41
CA ILE A 24 6.65 -14.99 19.98
C ILE A 24 7.47 -16.27 19.82
N GLN A 25 6.90 -17.24 19.10
CA GLN A 25 7.62 -18.45 18.73
C GLN A 25 8.40 -18.22 17.43
N ARG A 26 9.65 -18.71 17.39
CA ARG A 26 10.56 -18.58 16.25
C ARG A 26 10.96 -19.96 15.74
N ALA A 27 11.04 -20.10 14.41
CA ALA A 27 11.63 -21.26 13.74
C ALA A 27 12.55 -20.79 12.60
N ASP A 28 13.82 -21.19 12.65
CA ASP A 28 14.79 -20.91 11.60
C ASP A 28 14.75 -22.06 10.59
N LEU A 29 14.41 -21.74 9.36
CA LEU A 29 14.09 -22.67 8.29
C LEU A 29 14.96 -22.36 7.05
N ARG A 30 14.97 -23.29 6.08
CA ARG A 30 15.70 -23.10 4.81
C ARG A 30 14.76 -23.24 3.61
N ARG A 31 14.97 -22.42 2.61
CA ARG A 31 14.33 -22.51 1.29
C ARG A 31 14.87 -23.71 0.51
N ARG A 32 14.28 -23.99 -0.66
CA ARG A 32 14.73 -25.05 -1.57
C ARG A 32 16.17 -24.84 -2.04
N ASP A 33 16.57 -23.60 -2.29
CA ASP A 33 17.90 -23.18 -2.72
C ASP A 33 18.94 -23.14 -1.57
N GLY A 34 18.54 -23.51 -0.35
CA GLY A 34 19.38 -23.48 0.84
C GLY A 34 19.40 -22.14 1.58
N THR A 35 18.81 -21.07 1.03
CA THR A 35 18.77 -19.77 1.69
C THR A 35 18.00 -19.87 3.01
N PRO A 36 18.56 -19.33 4.13
CA PRO A 36 17.86 -19.33 5.41
C PRO A 36 16.71 -18.32 5.42
N TYR A 37 15.69 -18.59 6.20
CA TYR A 37 14.64 -17.64 6.57
C TYR A 37 14.10 -17.99 7.95
N THR A 38 13.54 -16.99 8.63
CA THR A 38 12.94 -17.19 9.94
C THR A 38 11.42 -17.04 9.84
N MET A 39 10.69 -17.98 10.42
CA MET A 39 9.25 -17.89 10.60
C MET A 39 8.96 -17.45 12.02
N LEU A 40 8.27 -16.33 12.18
CA LEU A 40 7.74 -15.87 13.46
C LEU A 40 6.26 -16.26 13.59
N LYS A 41 5.84 -16.61 14.81
CA LYS A 41 4.45 -16.90 15.14
C LYS A 41 4.03 -16.10 16.36
N ASN A 42 2.99 -15.29 16.20
CA ASN A 42 2.27 -14.67 17.30
C ASN A 42 1.16 -15.62 17.76
N PRO A 43 1.20 -16.15 18.99
CA PRO A 43 0.18 -17.10 19.48
C PRO A 43 -1.20 -16.47 19.67
N HIS A 44 -1.31 -15.14 19.78
CA HIS A 44 -2.55 -14.40 20.05
C HIS A 44 -3.25 -13.85 18.80
N GLY A 45 -3.06 -14.47 17.64
CA GLY A 45 -3.78 -14.10 16.41
C GLY A 45 -5.30 -14.36 16.50
N ASP A 46 -6.04 -13.85 15.51
CA ASP A 46 -7.49 -13.95 15.43
C ASP A 46 -7.98 -15.40 15.63
N ASN A 47 -8.96 -15.57 16.50
CA ASN A 47 -9.55 -16.87 16.87
C ASN A 47 -8.55 -17.92 17.42
N GLY A 48 -7.35 -17.52 17.90
CA GLY A 48 -6.34 -18.43 18.46
C GLY A 48 -5.57 -19.29 17.43
N ALA A 49 -5.73 -19.03 16.12
CA ALA A 49 -4.95 -19.72 15.10
C ALA A 49 -3.48 -19.25 15.05
N GLY A 50 -3.17 -18.10 15.64
CA GLY A 50 -1.87 -17.46 15.55
C GLY A 50 -1.70 -16.72 14.22
N ARG A 51 -0.83 -15.70 14.21
CA ARG A 51 -0.42 -15.02 12.99
C ARG A 51 1.03 -15.35 12.71
N TYR A 52 1.34 -15.56 11.44
CA TYR A 52 2.68 -15.96 11.01
C TYR A 52 3.28 -14.88 10.12
N LEU A 53 4.58 -14.64 10.30
CA LEU A 53 5.35 -13.72 9.47
C LEU A 53 6.68 -14.38 9.09
N ARG A 54 6.99 -14.38 7.80
CA ARG A 54 8.26 -14.86 7.28
C ARG A 54 9.23 -13.70 7.15
N LEU A 55 10.41 -13.84 7.74
CA LEU A 55 11.51 -12.88 7.68
C LEU A 55 12.65 -13.44 6.84
N ASP A 56 13.18 -12.63 5.93
CA ASP A 56 14.43 -12.92 5.24
C ASP A 56 15.63 -12.58 6.17
N PRO A 57 16.86 -13.06 5.92
CA PRO A 57 17.99 -12.86 6.82
C PRO A 57 18.26 -11.39 7.21
N ALA A 58 18.10 -10.47 6.25
CA ALA A 58 18.28 -9.04 6.52
C ALA A 58 17.12 -8.43 7.34
N ASP A 59 15.92 -9.00 7.28
CA ASP A 59 14.80 -8.60 8.13
C ASP A 59 14.95 -9.17 9.55
N VAL A 60 15.56 -10.36 9.68
CA VAL A 60 15.91 -10.97 10.97
C VAL A 60 16.90 -10.08 11.72
N GLN A 61 17.94 -9.58 11.05
CA GLN A 61 18.91 -8.67 11.65
C GLN A 61 18.23 -7.40 12.20
N LEU A 62 17.33 -6.81 11.41
CA LEU A 62 16.55 -5.64 11.86
C LEU A 62 15.61 -5.99 13.01
N TYR A 63 14.98 -7.16 12.99
CA TYR A 63 14.10 -7.63 14.05
C TYR A 63 14.86 -7.88 15.37
N GLU A 64 16.07 -8.43 15.32
CA GLU A 64 16.92 -8.66 16.49
C GLU A 64 17.42 -7.37 17.13
N LEU A 65 17.52 -6.27 16.37
CA LEU A 65 17.83 -4.94 16.91
C LEU A 65 16.66 -4.29 17.66
N MET A 66 15.42 -4.79 17.48
CA MET A 66 14.19 -4.27 18.10
C MET A 66 14.08 -4.77 19.55
N ASP A 67 14.75 -4.12 20.47
CA ASP A 67 14.82 -4.49 21.89
C ASP A 67 13.78 -3.82 22.78
N GLY A 68 12.93 -2.96 22.21
CA GLY A 68 11.95 -2.15 22.95
C GLY A 68 12.57 -0.93 23.65
N GLN A 69 13.83 -0.59 23.36
CA GLN A 69 14.50 0.59 23.89
C GLN A 69 14.93 1.55 22.76
N ARG A 70 15.26 1.01 21.60
CA ARG A 70 15.71 1.77 20.42
C ARG A 70 14.54 2.29 19.62
N SER A 71 14.59 3.58 19.27
CA SER A 71 13.65 4.18 18.34
C SER A 71 13.91 3.71 16.89
N ILE A 72 13.00 3.95 15.99
CA ILE A 72 13.20 3.68 14.55
C ILE A 72 14.43 4.42 14.02
N GLN A 73 14.70 5.63 14.51
CA GLN A 73 15.89 6.40 14.15
C GLN A 73 17.16 5.68 14.63
N ASP A 74 17.19 5.21 15.87
CA ASP A 74 18.34 4.50 16.44
C ASP A 74 18.56 3.14 15.73
N LEU A 75 17.49 2.46 15.34
CA LEU A 75 17.57 1.23 14.56
C LEU A 75 18.17 1.44 13.17
N LEU A 76 17.87 2.57 12.53
CA LEU A 76 18.47 2.92 11.23
C LEU A 76 19.97 3.19 11.38
N VAL A 77 20.37 3.89 12.44
CA VAL A 77 21.80 4.14 12.74
C VAL A 77 22.52 2.84 13.04
N ALA A 78 21.99 2.01 13.95
CA ALA A 78 22.59 0.72 14.29
C ALA A 78 22.69 -0.23 13.08
N ASN A 79 21.69 -0.23 12.20
CA ASN A 79 21.78 -1.01 10.97
C ASN A 79 22.82 -0.46 9.99
N LEU A 80 22.94 0.86 9.88
CA LEU A 80 23.96 1.49 9.03
C LEU A 80 25.37 1.14 9.54
N GLU A 81 25.59 1.20 10.86
CA GLU A 81 26.86 0.85 11.48
C GLU A 81 27.23 -0.62 11.27
N SER A 82 26.26 -1.55 11.37
CA SER A 82 26.50 -2.99 11.26
C SER A 82 26.59 -3.50 9.81
N THR A 83 25.83 -2.92 8.88
CA THR A 83 25.71 -3.46 7.50
C THR A 83 26.22 -2.48 6.42
N GLY A 84 26.52 -1.23 6.77
CA GLY A 84 26.87 -0.18 5.81
C GLY A 84 25.71 0.25 4.89
N THR A 85 24.47 -0.23 5.13
CA THR A 85 23.32 0.04 4.27
C THR A 85 22.23 0.83 4.97
N PHE A 86 21.68 1.82 4.25
CA PHE A 86 20.59 2.65 4.76
C PHE A 86 19.23 2.03 4.39
N ALA A 87 18.60 1.32 5.32
CA ALA A 87 17.46 0.44 5.06
C ALA A 87 16.08 1.01 5.46
N ILE A 88 15.80 2.30 5.18
CA ILE A 88 14.54 2.97 5.56
C ILE A 88 13.30 2.21 5.07
N ASP A 89 13.23 1.93 3.76
CA ASP A 89 12.06 1.28 3.17
C ASP A 89 11.86 -0.16 3.70
N ARG A 90 12.96 -0.84 4.01
CA ARG A 90 12.93 -2.20 4.56
C ARG A 90 12.40 -2.16 6.00
N LEU A 91 12.94 -1.27 6.84
CA LEU A 91 12.51 -1.11 8.23
C LEU A 91 11.03 -0.67 8.29
N ALA A 92 10.61 0.25 7.42
CA ALA A 92 9.22 0.70 7.34
C ALA A 92 8.26 -0.45 6.96
N ARG A 93 8.61 -1.27 5.97
CA ARG A 93 7.82 -2.45 5.60
C ARG A 93 7.78 -3.50 6.70
N LEU A 94 8.93 -3.78 7.32
CA LEU A 94 9.04 -4.77 8.39
C LEU A 94 8.21 -4.38 9.61
N THR A 95 8.34 -3.15 10.09
CA THR A 95 7.56 -2.65 11.25
C THR A 95 6.07 -2.59 10.94
N ALA A 96 5.67 -2.20 9.72
CA ALA A 96 4.28 -2.24 9.29
C ALA A 96 3.73 -3.68 9.27
N ALA A 97 4.51 -4.65 8.76
CA ALA A 97 4.13 -6.05 8.73
C ALA A 97 4.05 -6.67 10.14
N LEU A 98 5.01 -6.38 11.01
CA LEU A 98 5.01 -6.82 12.41
C LEU A 98 3.80 -6.25 13.17
N ARG A 99 3.52 -4.96 13.01
CA ARG A 99 2.37 -4.29 13.64
C ARG A 99 1.03 -4.84 13.13
N ALA A 100 0.87 -5.01 11.81
CA ALA A 100 -0.35 -5.55 11.20
C ALA A 100 -0.66 -6.98 11.68
N ASN A 101 0.36 -7.75 12.04
CA ASN A 101 0.23 -9.11 12.56
C ASN A 101 0.29 -9.20 14.10
N GLY A 102 0.29 -8.06 14.81
CA GLY A 102 0.22 -8.00 16.27
C GLY A 102 1.48 -8.54 16.98
N PHE A 103 2.66 -8.43 16.38
CA PHE A 103 3.92 -8.87 16.96
C PHE A 103 4.50 -7.90 17.98
N PHE A 104 3.96 -6.68 18.08
CA PHE A 104 4.32 -5.71 19.12
C PHE A 104 3.36 -5.77 20.29
N GLY A 105 3.84 -5.37 21.49
CA GLY A 105 3.03 -5.29 22.70
C GLY A 105 1.92 -4.23 22.64
N ASP A 106 2.13 -3.20 21.82
CA ASP A 106 1.15 -2.14 21.57
C ASP A 106 0.10 -2.63 20.58
N GLU A 107 -0.95 -3.26 21.04
CA GLU A 107 -2.09 -3.47 20.15
C GLU A 107 -2.71 -2.10 19.79
N PRO A 108 -2.85 -1.77 18.51
CA PRO A 108 -3.68 -0.64 18.14
C PRO A 108 -5.07 -0.91 18.69
N PRO A 109 -5.73 0.08 19.31
CA PRO A 109 -7.01 -0.17 19.95
C PRO A 109 -7.94 -0.82 18.94
N VAL A 110 -8.55 -1.95 19.34
CA VAL A 110 -9.58 -2.73 18.61
C VAL A 110 -10.76 -1.86 18.11
N LEU A 111 -10.70 -0.57 18.41
CA LEU A 111 -11.69 0.45 18.05
C LEU A 111 -11.85 0.60 16.53
N TYR A 112 -10.75 0.56 15.76
CA TYR A 112 -10.84 0.70 14.29
C TYR A 112 -11.53 -0.50 13.65
N GLU A 113 -11.17 -1.72 14.06
CA GLU A 113 -11.83 -2.94 13.59
C GLU A 113 -13.29 -2.97 14.03
N LYS A 114 -13.60 -2.59 15.28
CA LYS A 114 -14.99 -2.46 15.76
C LYS A 114 -15.78 -1.41 15.00
N LEU A 115 -15.17 -0.29 14.64
CA LEU A 115 -15.80 0.76 13.82
C LEU A 115 -16.03 0.30 12.39
N MET A 116 -15.06 -0.37 11.76
CA MET A 116 -15.19 -0.94 10.43
C MET A 116 -16.24 -2.07 10.40
N MET A 117 -16.27 -2.94 11.41
CA MET A 117 -17.30 -3.95 11.57
C MET A 117 -18.70 -3.33 11.77
N ARG A 118 -18.83 -2.29 12.62
CA ARG A 118 -20.09 -1.55 12.79
C ARG A 118 -20.52 -0.87 11.49
N ARG A 119 -19.59 -0.34 10.70
CA ARG A 119 -19.89 0.26 9.40
C ARG A 119 -20.33 -0.81 8.40
N ALA A 120 -19.65 -1.96 8.36
CA ALA A 120 -20.05 -3.10 7.53
C ALA A 120 -21.42 -3.65 7.96
N MET A 121 -21.74 -3.66 9.25
CA MET A 121 -23.07 -4.06 9.74
C MET A 121 -24.20 -3.09 9.39
N ARG A 122 -23.91 -1.86 8.96
CA ARG A 122 -24.93 -0.92 8.45
C ARG A 122 -25.30 -1.20 6.98
N ASP A 123 -24.45 -1.90 6.24
CA ASP A 123 -24.77 -2.31 4.87
C ASP A 123 -25.62 -3.58 4.88
N PRO A 124 -26.87 -3.55 4.38
CA PRO A 124 -27.77 -4.69 4.38
C PRO A 124 -27.19 -5.88 3.58
N ILE A 125 -26.38 -5.62 2.54
CA ILE A 125 -25.75 -6.66 1.72
C ILE A 125 -24.58 -7.31 2.48
N ALA A 126 -23.77 -6.52 3.17
CA ALA A 126 -22.71 -7.05 4.02
C ALA A 126 -23.30 -7.91 5.15
N ARG A 127 -24.42 -7.49 5.76
CA ARG A 127 -25.16 -8.29 6.75
C ARG A 127 -25.69 -9.60 6.14
N ALA A 128 -26.35 -9.53 4.99
CA ALA A 128 -26.85 -10.72 4.30
C ALA A 128 -25.70 -11.68 3.93
N SER A 129 -24.58 -11.16 3.45
CA SER A 129 -23.40 -11.99 3.14
C SER A 129 -22.75 -12.62 4.39
N MET A 130 -22.70 -11.90 5.51
CA MET A 130 -22.22 -12.44 6.77
C MET A 130 -23.18 -13.47 7.37
N PHE A 131 -24.50 -13.20 7.29
CA PHE A 131 -25.52 -14.15 7.70
C PHE A 131 -25.46 -15.43 6.85
N LEU A 132 -25.32 -15.29 5.52
CA LEU A 132 -25.19 -16.41 4.61
C LEU A 132 -23.91 -17.21 4.87
N LYS A 133 -22.75 -16.53 5.06
CA LYS A 133 -21.52 -17.22 5.48
C LYS A 133 -21.72 -17.97 6.79
N ARG A 134 -22.43 -17.39 7.74
CA ARG A 134 -22.71 -18.01 9.03
C ARG A 134 -23.69 -19.19 8.89
N LEU A 135 -24.63 -19.12 7.94
CA LEU A 135 -25.56 -20.22 7.64
C LEU A 135 -24.86 -21.39 6.93
N VAL A 136 -23.90 -21.06 6.06
CA VAL A 136 -23.16 -22.03 5.22
C VAL A 136 -21.96 -22.63 5.93
N MET A 137 -21.34 -21.85 6.83
CA MET A 137 -20.13 -22.23 7.56
C MET A 137 -20.27 -21.83 9.03
N TRP A 138 -20.55 -22.79 9.89
CA TRP A 138 -20.50 -22.59 11.34
C TRP A 138 -19.88 -23.80 12.02
N ASP A 139 -19.24 -23.56 13.17
CA ASP A 139 -18.74 -24.64 14.01
C ASP A 139 -19.89 -25.21 14.85
N ILE A 140 -20.12 -26.49 14.72
CA ILE A 140 -21.08 -27.24 15.53
C ILE A 140 -20.49 -27.51 16.91
N ALA A 141 -19.25 -28.01 16.91
CA ALA A 141 -18.51 -28.33 18.13
C ALA A 141 -17.02 -28.05 17.92
N ARG A 142 -16.37 -27.53 18.95
CA ARG A 142 -14.93 -27.28 18.97
C ARG A 142 -14.34 -27.87 20.23
N TRP A 143 -13.31 -28.67 20.05
CA TRP A 143 -12.51 -29.18 21.14
C TRP A 143 -11.13 -28.53 21.10
N SER A 144 -10.81 -27.79 22.16
CA SER A 144 -9.56 -27.02 22.26
C SER A 144 -8.36 -27.85 22.73
N ASN A 145 -8.56 -29.10 23.11
CA ASN A 145 -7.49 -30.00 23.57
C ASN A 145 -7.64 -31.38 22.96
N ALA A 146 -7.38 -31.46 21.64
CA ALA A 146 -7.38 -32.75 20.92
C ALA A 146 -6.09 -33.56 21.12
N ASP A 147 -5.02 -32.91 21.59
CA ASP A 147 -3.68 -33.53 21.74
C ASP A 147 -3.71 -34.87 22.51
N GLY A 148 -4.47 -34.93 23.60
CA GLY A 148 -4.55 -36.15 24.42
C GLY A 148 -5.22 -37.32 23.70
N ALA A 149 -6.23 -37.08 22.87
CA ALA A 149 -6.91 -38.12 22.09
C ALA A 149 -6.01 -38.58 20.94
N VAL A 150 -5.43 -37.65 20.19
CA VAL A 150 -4.51 -37.94 19.09
C VAL A 150 -3.26 -38.68 19.61
N ASP A 151 -2.73 -38.29 20.78
CA ASP A 151 -1.57 -38.92 21.39
C ASP A 151 -1.84 -40.41 21.77
N ARG A 152 -3.03 -40.71 22.31
CA ARG A 152 -3.46 -42.08 22.61
C ARG A 152 -3.48 -42.96 21.35
N VAL A 153 -4.07 -42.47 20.27
CA VAL A 153 -4.13 -43.21 19.00
C VAL A 153 -2.72 -43.36 18.40
N TYR A 154 -1.90 -42.32 18.46
CA TYR A 154 -0.54 -42.33 17.95
C TYR A 154 0.32 -43.37 18.73
N ARG A 155 0.26 -43.40 20.06
CA ARG A 155 1.00 -44.36 20.88
C ARG A 155 0.42 -45.78 20.80
N GLY A 156 -0.90 -45.91 20.60
CA GLY A 156 -1.62 -47.17 20.47
C GLY A 156 -1.33 -47.96 19.20
N GLY A 157 -0.52 -47.42 18.29
CA GLY A 157 -0.15 -48.09 17.03
C GLY A 157 0.05 -47.13 15.85
N GLY A 158 -0.56 -45.92 15.89
CA GLY A 158 -0.44 -44.97 14.78
C GLY A 158 1.01 -44.58 14.43
N ARG A 159 1.93 -44.63 15.40
CA ARG A 159 3.37 -44.40 15.17
C ARG A 159 4.01 -45.37 14.14
N LEU A 160 3.44 -46.57 13.99
CA LEU A 160 3.97 -47.58 13.07
C LEU A 160 3.84 -47.14 11.60
N ALA A 161 2.79 -46.36 11.30
CA ALA A 161 2.59 -45.82 9.97
C ALA A 161 3.74 -44.89 9.49
N PHE A 162 4.44 -44.26 10.42
CA PHE A 162 5.54 -43.32 10.13
C PHE A 162 6.91 -43.98 10.17
N THR A 163 6.99 -45.31 10.42
CA THR A 163 8.22 -46.08 10.23
C THR A 163 8.43 -46.40 8.76
N ARG A 164 9.68 -46.61 8.33
CA ARG A 164 9.98 -46.97 6.93
C ARG A 164 9.25 -48.23 6.47
N ILE A 165 9.21 -49.24 7.30
CA ILE A 165 8.56 -50.52 7.03
C ILE A 165 7.04 -50.35 7.04
N GLY A 166 6.47 -49.75 8.11
CA GLY A 166 5.05 -49.54 8.21
C GLY A 166 4.48 -48.66 7.09
N GLY A 167 5.19 -47.56 6.76
CA GLY A 167 4.83 -46.73 5.63
C GLY A 167 4.87 -47.48 4.28
N ALA A 168 5.92 -48.29 4.04
CA ALA A 168 6.01 -49.09 2.80
C ALA A 168 4.88 -50.14 2.72
N LEU A 169 4.56 -50.81 3.84
CA LEU A 169 3.46 -51.77 3.90
C LEU A 169 2.08 -51.08 3.63
N LEU A 170 1.83 -49.89 4.22
CA LEU A 170 0.60 -49.15 4.00
C LEU A 170 0.47 -48.67 2.56
N VAL A 171 1.55 -48.19 1.95
CA VAL A 171 1.57 -47.83 0.53
C VAL A 171 1.30 -49.08 -0.36
N GLY A 172 2.00 -50.20 -0.09
CA GLY A 172 1.75 -51.43 -0.82
C GLY A 172 0.33 -51.94 -0.69
N PHE A 173 -0.23 -51.90 0.53
CA PHE A 173 -1.61 -52.27 0.79
C PHE A 173 -2.61 -51.30 0.07
N GLY A 174 -2.31 -50.01 0.10
CA GLY A 174 -3.11 -48.99 -0.64
C GLY A 174 -3.12 -49.24 -2.14
N LEU A 175 -1.96 -49.58 -2.74
CA LEU A 175 -1.86 -49.89 -4.17
C LEU A 175 -2.59 -51.19 -4.51
N TYR A 176 -2.49 -52.22 -3.64
CA TYR A 176 -3.25 -53.45 -3.79
C TYR A 176 -4.79 -53.22 -3.75
N GLY A 177 -5.24 -52.42 -2.78
CA GLY A 177 -6.66 -52.05 -2.67
C GLY A 177 -7.14 -51.23 -3.86
N LEU A 178 -6.29 -50.33 -4.39
CA LEU A 178 -6.60 -49.61 -5.62
C LEU A 178 -6.76 -50.52 -6.84
N TRP A 179 -5.91 -51.56 -6.93
CA TRP A 179 -6.01 -52.54 -7.95
C TRP A 179 -7.32 -53.38 -7.80
N LEU A 180 -7.68 -53.82 -6.58
CA LEU A 180 -8.95 -54.54 -6.31
C LEU A 180 -10.15 -53.66 -6.68
N TRP A 181 -10.16 -52.40 -6.18
CA TRP A 181 -11.23 -51.45 -6.49
C TRP A 181 -11.42 -51.29 -8.01
N PHE A 182 -10.32 -51.22 -8.76
CA PHE A 182 -10.37 -51.10 -10.22
C PHE A 182 -10.97 -52.36 -10.90
N GLN A 183 -10.85 -53.51 -10.30
CA GLN A 183 -11.56 -54.75 -10.76
C GLN A 183 -13.03 -54.67 -10.39
N GLU A 184 -13.38 -54.24 -9.19
CA GLU A 184 -14.75 -54.13 -8.70
C GLU A 184 -15.58 -53.10 -9.49
N VAL A 185 -14.98 -51.97 -9.83
CA VAL A 185 -15.67 -50.92 -10.66
C VAL A 185 -16.12 -51.44 -12.04
N ARG A 186 -15.49 -52.51 -12.53
CA ARG A 186 -15.85 -53.15 -13.79
C ARG A 186 -17.01 -54.13 -13.66
N ASP A 187 -17.37 -54.50 -12.44
CA ASP A 187 -18.56 -55.36 -12.23
C ASP A 187 -19.85 -54.56 -12.36
N PRO A 188 -20.68 -54.80 -13.39
CA PRO A 188 -21.92 -54.08 -13.61
C PRO A 188 -22.96 -54.26 -12.48
N LYS A 189 -22.76 -55.26 -11.60
CA LYS A 189 -23.62 -55.49 -10.43
C LYS A 189 -23.37 -54.47 -9.30
N LEU A 190 -22.19 -53.93 -9.25
CA LEU A 190 -21.81 -52.96 -8.23
C LEU A 190 -22.14 -51.55 -8.68
N GLN A 191 -23.24 -51.01 -8.19
CA GLN A 191 -23.69 -49.64 -8.51
C GLN A 191 -23.34 -48.67 -7.40
N LEU A 192 -22.75 -47.51 -7.76
CA LEU A 192 -22.32 -46.51 -6.80
C LEU A 192 -23.49 -45.81 -6.10
N LEU A 193 -24.60 -45.57 -6.80
CA LEU A 193 -25.68 -44.70 -6.33
C LEU A 193 -26.88 -45.46 -5.73
N THR A 194 -26.93 -46.79 -5.85
CA THR A 194 -28.05 -47.59 -5.37
C THR A 194 -27.60 -48.62 -4.35
N ILE A 195 -28.42 -48.95 -3.38
CA ILE A 195 -28.30 -50.12 -2.51
C ILE A 195 -29.59 -50.91 -2.67
N ASP A 196 -29.50 -52.18 -3.00
CA ASP A 196 -30.64 -53.05 -3.26
C ASP A 196 -31.69 -52.40 -4.22
N GLY A 197 -31.17 -51.74 -5.28
CA GLY A 197 -31.97 -51.02 -6.27
C GLY A 197 -32.52 -49.66 -5.81
N SER A 198 -32.39 -49.28 -4.55
CA SER A 198 -32.89 -48.00 -4.03
C SER A 198 -31.84 -46.88 -4.10
N TYR A 199 -32.13 -45.81 -4.83
CA TYR A 199 -31.31 -44.59 -4.89
C TYR A 199 -31.32 -43.85 -3.53
N VAL A 200 -32.41 -43.83 -2.81
CA VAL A 200 -32.54 -43.15 -1.53
C VAL A 200 -31.58 -43.77 -0.50
N LEU A 201 -31.58 -45.10 -0.37
CA LEU A 201 -30.64 -45.79 0.54
C LEU A 201 -29.21 -45.63 0.10
N GLY A 202 -28.92 -45.66 -1.20
CA GLY A 202 -27.60 -45.42 -1.76
C GLY A 202 -27.04 -44.03 -1.44
N ILE A 203 -27.86 -42.99 -1.64
CA ILE A 203 -27.47 -41.59 -1.35
C ILE A 203 -27.30 -41.37 0.14
N LEU A 204 -28.19 -41.86 0.99
CA LEU A 204 -28.03 -41.76 2.45
C LEU A 204 -26.73 -42.41 2.94
N ALA A 205 -26.43 -43.64 2.43
CA ALA A 205 -25.18 -44.30 2.76
C ALA A 205 -23.98 -43.48 2.29
N LEU A 206 -23.99 -42.92 1.08
CA LEU A 206 -22.91 -42.08 0.57
C LEU A 206 -22.70 -40.84 1.39
N ILE A 207 -23.75 -40.18 1.94
CA ILE A 207 -23.65 -39.04 2.81
C ILE A 207 -22.94 -39.44 4.11
N VAL A 208 -23.33 -40.53 4.75
CA VAL A 208 -22.69 -41.01 5.98
C VAL A 208 -21.22 -41.40 5.72
N LEU A 209 -20.99 -42.14 4.66
CA LEU A 209 -19.63 -42.56 4.26
C LEU A 209 -18.72 -41.35 3.92
N GLN A 210 -19.27 -40.29 3.34
CA GLN A 210 -18.54 -39.07 3.06
C GLN A 210 -18.07 -38.38 4.36
N VAL A 211 -18.94 -38.31 5.37
CA VAL A 211 -18.55 -37.77 6.68
C VAL A 211 -17.45 -38.62 7.33
N MET A 212 -17.57 -39.94 7.25
CA MET A 212 -16.51 -40.86 7.73
C MET A 212 -15.22 -40.69 6.95
N SER A 213 -15.29 -40.52 5.65
CA SER A 213 -14.12 -40.36 4.77
C SER A 213 -13.34 -39.09 5.13
N ILE A 214 -14.03 -37.97 5.34
CA ILE A 214 -13.40 -36.73 5.80
C ILE A 214 -12.77 -36.93 7.19
N SER A 215 -13.45 -37.60 8.10
CA SER A 215 -12.95 -37.86 9.46
C SER A 215 -11.65 -38.64 9.46
N VAL A 216 -11.55 -39.70 8.66
CA VAL A 216 -10.33 -40.51 8.52
C VAL A 216 -9.20 -39.69 7.89
N HIS A 217 -9.52 -38.89 6.90
CA HIS A 217 -8.58 -38.00 6.25
C HIS A 217 -7.96 -37.00 7.24
N GLU A 218 -8.79 -36.31 8.02
CA GLU A 218 -8.33 -35.36 9.04
C GLU A 218 -7.54 -36.03 10.16
N ALA A 219 -7.93 -37.27 10.54
CA ALA A 219 -7.18 -38.05 11.50
C ALA A 219 -5.76 -38.39 11.00
N GLY A 220 -5.59 -38.61 9.68
CA GLY A 220 -4.28 -38.78 9.07
C GLY A 220 -3.37 -37.57 9.27
N HIS A 221 -3.89 -36.38 9.02
CA HIS A 221 -3.15 -35.11 9.28
C HIS A 221 -2.81 -34.98 10.78
N ALA A 222 -3.77 -35.20 11.67
CA ALA A 222 -3.55 -35.10 13.11
C ALA A 222 -2.44 -36.02 13.61
N LEU A 223 -2.40 -37.27 13.15
CA LEU A 223 -1.35 -38.24 13.52
C LEU A 223 0.03 -37.81 13.00
N ALA A 224 0.10 -37.27 11.78
CA ALA A 224 1.34 -36.75 11.22
C ALA A 224 1.85 -35.49 11.97
N ILE A 225 0.97 -34.57 12.33
CA ILE A 225 1.31 -33.41 13.18
C ILE A 225 1.91 -33.89 14.51
N ARG A 226 1.29 -34.88 15.12
CA ARG A 226 1.78 -35.48 16.38
C ARG A 226 3.11 -36.18 16.22
N HIS A 227 3.35 -36.86 15.10
CA HIS A 227 4.63 -37.50 14.79
C HIS A 227 5.79 -36.49 14.84
N TYR A 228 5.59 -35.29 14.34
CA TYR A 228 6.58 -34.19 14.36
C TYR A 228 6.57 -33.40 15.68
N LYS A 229 5.98 -33.94 16.75
CA LYS A 229 5.92 -33.32 18.10
C LYS A 229 5.28 -31.95 18.11
N ARG A 230 4.37 -31.68 17.15
CA ARG A 230 3.59 -30.46 17.07
C ARG A 230 2.22 -30.66 17.75
N HIS A 231 1.57 -29.54 18.06
CA HIS A 231 0.29 -29.55 18.77
C HIS A 231 -0.87 -29.48 17.79
N VAL A 232 -1.87 -30.35 17.97
CA VAL A 232 -3.18 -30.26 17.37
C VAL A 232 -4.04 -29.36 18.26
N ARG A 233 -3.99 -28.06 18.00
CA ARG A 233 -4.62 -27.06 18.88
C ARG A 233 -6.13 -27.18 18.91
N ARG A 234 -6.74 -27.49 17.79
CA ARG A 234 -8.19 -27.57 17.62
C ARG A 234 -8.55 -28.74 16.73
N PHE A 235 -9.54 -29.43 17.20
CA PHE A 235 -10.29 -30.40 16.42
C PHE A 235 -11.74 -29.97 16.50
N GLY A 236 -12.48 -30.04 15.41
CA GLY A 236 -13.86 -29.60 15.43
C GLY A 236 -14.73 -30.28 14.40
N VAL A 237 -16.03 -30.11 14.58
CA VAL A 237 -17.04 -30.39 13.58
C VAL A 237 -17.63 -29.06 13.15
N ALA A 238 -17.53 -28.77 11.87
CA ALA A 238 -18.12 -27.59 11.27
C ALA A 238 -19.14 -28.01 10.20
N MET A 239 -20.18 -27.19 10.05
CA MET A 239 -20.99 -27.26 8.82
C MET A 239 -20.24 -26.51 7.72
N TYR A 240 -19.97 -27.21 6.64
CA TYR A 240 -19.37 -26.64 5.45
C TYR A 240 -20.29 -26.90 4.26
N TYR A 241 -20.93 -25.87 3.72
CA TYR A 241 -21.97 -25.99 2.71
C TYR A 241 -23.08 -26.99 3.11
N LEU A 242 -23.52 -26.92 4.39
CA LEU A 242 -24.55 -27.78 4.99
C LEU A 242 -24.17 -29.26 5.13
N PHE A 243 -22.90 -29.61 4.89
CA PHE A 243 -22.36 -30.93 5.24
C PHE A 243 -21.54 -30.82 6.54
N PRO A 244 -21.79 -31.69 7.51
CA PRO A 244 -20.94 -31.77 8.69
C PRO A 244 -19.59 -32.35 8.28
N CYS A 245 -18.53 -31.59 8.48
CA CYS A 245 -17.17 -32.04 8.26
C CYS A 245 -16.32 -31.88 9.51
N PHE A 246 -15.48 -32.84 9.73
CA PHE A 246 -14.41 -32.72 10.71
C PHE A 246 -13.29 -31.86 10.15
N TYR A 247 -12.62 -31.11 10.99
CA TYR A 247 -11.43 -30.37 10.64
C TYR A 247 -10.38 -30.40 11.73
N VAL A 248 -9.13 -30.35 11.32
CA VAL A 248 -7.97 -30.29 12.21
C VAL A 248 -7.19 -29.00 11.94
N ASP A 249 -6.87 -28.27 12.99
CA ASP A 249 -6.03 -27.06 12.87
C ASP A 249 -4.56 -27.49 12.72
N SER A 250 -4.10 -27.48 11.47
CA SER A 250 -2.71 -27.80 11.07
C SER A 250 -1.78 -26.58 11.03
N THR A 251 -2.24 -25.39 11.46
CA THR A 251 -1.46 -24.15 11.32
C THR A 251 -0.13 -24.16 12.06
N ASP A 252 0.04 -25.01 13.10
CA ASP A 252 1.30 -25.16 13.80
C ASP A 252 2.42 -25.73 12.93
N MET A 253 2.07 -26.40 11.83
CA MET A 253 3.02 -26.95 10.87
C MET A 253 3.71 -25.88 10.01
N THR A 254 3.24 -24.64 10.00
CA THR A 254 3.98 -23.52 9.37
C THR A 254 5.36 -23.28 9.97
N LEU A 255 5.58 -23.67 11.22
CA LEU A 255 6.89 -23.67 11.87
C LEU A 255 7.71 -24.95 11.58
N GLY A 256 7.15 -25.92 10.87
CA GLY A 256 7.83 -27.15 10.47
C GLY A 256 8.72 -26.97 9.27
N SER A 257 9.69 -27.88 9.13
CA SER A 257 10.51 -27.95 7.92
C SER A 257 9.66 -28.29 6.69
N ARG A 258 10.17 -27.97 5.51
CA ARG A 258 9.50 -28.25 4.23
C ARG A 258 9.09 -29.71 4.08
N ARG A 259 9.99 -30.64 4.46
CA ARG A 259 9.72 -32.09 4.39
C ARG A 259 8.58 -32.50 5.31
N GLU A 260 8.55 -31.96 6.53
CA GLU A 260 7.50 -32.20 7.51
C GLU A 260 6.14 -31.72 7.00
N ARG A 261 6.08 -30.52 6.40
CA ARG A 261 4.83 -29.98 5.84
C ARG A 261 4.31 -30.85 4.69
N ILE A 262 5.19 -31.29 3.78
CA ILE A 262 4.81 -32.19 2.68
C ILE A 262 4.27 -33.51 3.22
N ILE A 263 4.92 -34.13 4.19
CA ILE A 263 4.49 -35.41 4.79
C ILE A 263 3.13 -35.22 5.49
N VAL A 264 2.94 -34.13 6.22
CA VAL A 264 1.65 -33.86 6.87
C VAL A 264 0.55 -33.67 5.82
N SER A 265 0.79 -32.91 4.74
CA SER A 265 -0.18 -32.74 3.67
C SER A 265 -0.51 -34.06 2.94
N LEU A 266 0.42 -35.00 2.84
CA LEU A 266 0.18 -36.31 2.25
C LEU A 266 -0.50 -37.28 3.20
N ALA A 267 -0.39 -37.11 4.50
CA ALA A 267 -0.86 -38.08 5.50
C ALA A 267 -2.40 -38.28 5.45
N GLY A 268 -3.17 -37.22 5.22
CA GLY A 268 -4.63 -37.31 5.04
C GLY A 268 -5.02 -38.16 3.84
N PRO A 269 -4.58 -37.83 2.62
CA PRO A 269 -4.81 -38.65 1.43
C PRO A 269 -4.38 -40.12 1.62
N PHE A 270 -3.20 -40.37 2.18
CA PHE A 270 -2.72 -41.74 2.39
C PHE A 270 -3.52 -42.50 3.45
N ALA A 271 -4.04 -41.86 4.50
CA ALA A 271 -4.96 -42.50 5.44
C ALA A 271 -6.26 -42.89 4.72
N GLY A 272 -6.76 -42.04 3.83
CA GLY A 272 -7.89 -42.36 2.96
C GLY A 272 -7.61 -43.57 2.05
N LEU A 273 -6.45 -43.59 1.38
CA LEU A 273 -6.08 -44.69 0.47
C LEU A 273 -5.97 -46.05 1.20
N THR A 274 -5.39 -46.07 2.40
CA THR A 274 -5.29 -47.30 3.20
C THR A 274 -6.66 -47.80 3.68
N THR A 275 -7.57 -46.86 4.00
CA THR A 275 -8.96 -47.19 4.35
C THR A 275 -9.73 -47.67 3.11
N ALA A 276 -9.53 -47.03 1.92
CA ALA A 276 -10.07 -47.51 0.67
C ALA A 276 -9.67 -48.95 0.40
N ALA A 277 -8.40 -49.30 0.62
CA ALA A 277 -7.89 -50.67 0.45
C ALA A 277 -8.59 -51.67 1.37
N ALA A 278 -8.77 -51.33 2.65
CA ALA A 278 -9.50 -52.18 3.58
C ALA A 278 -10.96 -52.40 3.17
N CYS A 279 -11.62 -51.33 2.69
CA CYS A 279 -12.98 -51.38 2.19
C CYS A 279 -13.09 -52.22 0.89
N ALA A 280 -12.13 -52.08 -0.05
CA ALA A 280 -12.14 -52.87 -1.29
C ALA A 280 -11.92 -54.36 -0.99
N VAL A 281 -10.99 -54.72 -0.05
CA VAL A 281 -10.82 -56.10 0.38
C VAL A 281 -12.09 -56.65 1.02
N ALA A 282 -12.79 -55.84 1.86
CA ALA A 282 -14.05 -56.28 2.48
C ALA A 282 -15.16 -56.45 1.44
N ALA A 283 -15.25 -55.57 0.42
CA ALA A 283 -16.21 -55.67 -0.66
C ALA A 283 -15.97 -56.97 -1.49
N ALA A 284 -14.73 -57.24 -1.84
CA ALA A 284 -14.33 -58.47 -2.53
C ALA A 284 -14.61 -59.75 -1.73
N ALA A 285 -14.49 -59.66 -0.39
CA ALA A 285 -14.74 -60.82 0.50
C ALA A 285 -16.25 -61.09 0.74
N LEU A 286 -17.13 -60.13 0.47
CA LEU A 286 -18.58 -60.19 0.77
C LEU A 286 -19.43 -59.91 -0.47
N PRO A 287 -19.24 -60.65 -1.59
CA PRO A 287 -19.94 -60.37 -2.82
C PRO A 287 -21.45 -60.66 -2.69
N GLY A 288 -22.27 -59.78 -3.29
CA GLY A 288 -23.74 -59.92 -3.29
C GLY A 288 -24.39 -59.62 -1.94
N THR A 289 -23.71 -59.09 -0.98
CA THR A 289 -24.26 -58.66 0.32
C THR A 289 -24.40 -57.13 0.39
N ILE A 290 -25.37 -56.64 1.13
CA ILE A 290 -25.56 -55.18 1.39
C ILE A 290 -24.27 -54.60 1.99
N VAL A 291 -23.57 -55.34 2.87
CA VAL A 291 -22.30 -54.88 3.46
C VAL A 291 -21.24 -54.75 2.39
N GLY A 292 -21.11 -55.72 1.47
CA GLY A 292 -20.20 -55.62 0.33
C GLY A 292 -20.48 -54.42 -0.56
N GLU A 293 -21.76 -54.15 -0.86
CA GLU A 293 -22.15 -52.94 -1.62
C GLU A 293 -21.78 -51.62 -0.88
N ILE A 294 -21.97 -51.57 0.46
CA ILE A 294 -21.59 -50.40 1.27
C ILE A 294 -20.08 -50.25 1.28
N MET A 295 -19.30 -51.34 1.43
CA MET A 295 -17.84 -51.32 1.40
C MET A 295 -17.28 -50.87 0.03
N PHE A 296 -17.88 -51.32 -1.06
CA PHE A 296 -17.56 -50.82 -2.41
C PHE A 296 -17.77 -49.31 -2.56
N LYS A 297 -18.92 -48.79 -2.06
CA LYS A 297 -19.21 -47.36 -2.06
C LYS A 297 -18.18 -46.59 -1.23
N ALA A 298 -17.85 -47.12 -0.03
CA ALA A 298 -16.82 -46.54 0.81
C ALA A 298 -15.45 -46.51 0.13
N ALA A 299 -15.02 -47.65 -0.46
CA ALA A 299 -13.79 -47.74 -1.22
C ALA A 299 -13.75 -46.68 -2.34
N SER A 300 -14.86 -46.60 -3.12
CA SER A 300 -14.99 -45.65 -4.22
C SER A 300 -14.86 -44.19 -3.75
N LEU A 301 -15.55 -43.81 -2.67
CA LEU A 301 -15.45 -42.46 -2.09
C LEU A 301 -14.04 -42.12 -1.64
N PHE A 302 -13.37 -43.00 -0.92
CA PHE A 302 -12.00 -42.81 -0.46
C PHE A 302 -11.01 -42.73 -1.63
N VAL A 303 -11.18 -43.54 -2.67
CA VAL A 303 -10.34 -43.47 -3.88
C VAL A 303 -10.56 -42.13 -4.60
N PHE A 304 -11.80 -41.72 -4.81
CA PHE A 304 -12.09 -40.41 -5.43
C PHE A 304 -11.51 -39.29 -4.59
N GLN A 305 -11.70 -39.30 -3.27
CA GLN A 305 -11.14 -38.30 -2.37
C GLN A 305 -9.61 -38.28 -2.46
N PHE A 306 -8.93 -39.42 -2.46
CA PHE A 306 -7.48 -39.52 -2.63
C PHE A 306 -7.01 -38.87 -3.94
N VAL A 307 -7.63 -39.23 -5.08
CA VAL A 307 -7.28 -38.67 -6.39
C VAL A 307 -7.50 -37.15 -6.42
N PHE A 308 -8.68 -36.69 -5.98
CA PHE A 308 -8.98 -35.26 -5.98
C PHE A 308 -8.06 -34.46 -5.06
N ASN A 309 -7.76 -34.96 -3.86
CA ASN A 309 -6.87 -34.27 -2.94
C ASN A 309 -5.43 -34.20 -3.44
N LEU A 310 -4.96 -35.15 -4.26
CA LEU A 310 -3.64 -35.10 -4.86
C LEU A 310 -3.53 -34.21 -6.09
N LEU A 311 -4.65 -33.69 -6.63
CA LEU A 311 -4.61 -32.77 -7.75
C LEU A 311 -4.01 -31.43 -7.35
N PRO A 312 -2.83 -31.04 -7.87
CA PRO A 312 -2.12 -29.86 -7.43
C PRO A 312 -2.74 -28.54 -7.91
N ILE A 313 -3.80 -28.61 -8.71
CA ILE A 313 -4.47 -27.46 -9.32
C ILE A 313 -5.58 -26.92 -8.41
N LEU A 314 -6.20 -27.79 -7.61
CA LEU A 314 -7.19 -27.43 -6.61
C LEU A 314 -6.49 -27.05 -5.30
N GLU A 315 -6.99 -26.08 -4.54
CA GLU A 315 -6.42 -25.71 -3.23
C GLU A 315 -6.75 -26.77 -2.16
N LEU A 316 -6.27 -28.00 -2.40
CA LEU A 316 -6.35 -29.15 -1.54
C LEU A 316 -4.93 -29.58 -1.15
N ASP A 317 -4.76 -30.75 -0.54
CA ASP A 317 -3.46 -31.22 -0.04
C ASP A 317 -2.36 -31.28 -1.11
N GLY A 318 -2.70 -31.78 -2.31
CA GLY A 318 -1.77 -31.82 -3.45
C GLY A 318 -1.26 -30.45 -3.87
N TYR A 319 -2.08 -29.40 -3.76
CA TYR A 319 -1.65 -28.04 -3.97
C TYR A 319 -0.65 -27.60 -2.89
N HIS A 320 -0.91 -27.90 -1.61
CA HIS A 320 0.03 -27.58 -0.53
C HIS A 320 1.34 -28.33 -0.69
N VAL A 321 1.30 -29.60 -1.09
CA VAL A 321 2.49 -30.37 -1.46
C VAL A 321 3.27 -29.68 -2.58
N LEU A 322 2.60 -29.25 -3.65
CA LEU A 322 3.25 -28.52 -4.76
C LEU A 322 3.85 -27.19 -4.28
N VAL A 323 3.10 -26.39 -3.54
CA VAL A 323 3.55 -25.07 -3.01
C VAL A 323 4.82 -25.26 -2.18
N ASP A 324 4.82 -26.24 -1.28
CA ASP A 324 5.99 -26.54 -0.46
C ASP A 324 7.14 -27.16 -1.31
N ALA A 325 6.81 -28.00 -2.31
CA ALA A 325 7.80 -28.63 -3.18
C ALA A 325 8.52 -27.61 -4.08
N VAL A 326 7.84 -26.58 -4.54
CA VAL A 326 8.38 -25.52 -5.40
C VAL A 326 8.86 -24.31 -4.61
N ASP A 327 8.51 -24.23 -3.30
CA ASP A 327 8.74 -23.07 -2.42
C ASP A 327 8.09 -21.77 -2.97
N ALA A 328 6.87 -21.90 -3.48
CA ALA A 328 6.12 -20.80 -4.11
C ALA A 328 4.83 -20.48 -3.33
N PRO A 329 4.90 -19.71 -2.24
CA PRO A 329 3.71 -19.33 -1.49
C PRO A 329 2.73 -18.56 -2.35
N PHE A 330 1.42 -18.79 -2.11
CA PHE A 330 0.32 -18.16 -2.86
C PHE A 330 0.38 -18.40 -4.38
N LEU A 331 0.90 -19.56 -4.81
CA LEU A 331 1.12 -19.90 -6.22
C LEU A 331 -0.13 -19.65 -7.08
N ARG A 332 -1.30 -20.13 -6.65
CA ARG A 332 -2.55 -20.00 -7.41
C ARG A 332 -2.98 -18.55 -7.56
N GLN A 333 -2.90 -17.75 -6.49
CA GLN A 333 -3.27 -16.35 -6.51
C GLN A 333 -2.34 -15.54 -7.44
N ARG A 334 -1.02 -15.79 -7.34
CA ARG A 334 0.00 -15.20 -8.21
C ARG A 334 -0.21 -15.58 -9.67
N ALA A 335 -0.49 -16.85 -9.96
CA ALA A 335 -0.70 -17.37 -11.30
C ALA A 335 -1.98 -16.80 -11.94
N LEU A 336 -3.11 -16.79 -11.22
CA LEU A 336 -4.35 -16.21 -11.70
C LEU A 336 -4.24 -14.70 -11.91
N TRP A 337 -3.55 -14.00 -11.02
CA TRP A 337 -3.27 -12.58 -11.20
C TRP A 337 -2.41 -12.33 -12.43
N PHE A 338 -1.35 -13.14 -12.61
CA PHE A 338 -0.46 -13.04 -13.77
C PHE A 338 -1.22 -13.23 -15.08
N VAL A 339 -2.03 -14.28 -15.20
CA VAL A 339 -2.83 -14.57 -16.40
C VAL A 339 -3.80 -13.42 -16.71
N ARG A 340 -4.49 -12.89 -15.69
CA ARG A 340 -5.50 -11.82 -15.86
C ARG A 340 -4.92 -10.44 -16.18
N SER A 341 -3.71 -10.14 -15.72
CA SER A 341 -3.15 -8.77 -15.77
C SER A 341 -1.89 -8.66 -16.61
N ALA A 342 -0.90 -9.52 -16.40
CA ALA A 342 0.43 -9.38 -16.96
C ALA A 342 0.62 -10.17 -18.27
N ALA A 343 0.08 -11.40 -18.36
CA ALA A 343 0.29 -12.29 -19.50
C ALA A 343 -0.24 -11.68 -20.80
N VAL A 344 -1.49 -11.18 -20.80
CA VAL A 344 -2.11 -10.56 -21.99
C VAL A 344 -1.33 -9.33 -22.45
N ARG A 345 -0.86 -8.52 -21.51
CA ARG A 345 -0.06 -7.32 -21.80
C ARG A 345 1.30 -7.68 -22.40
N LYS A 346 2.01 -8.66 -21.81
CA LYS A 346 3.31 -9.14 -22.33
C LYS A 346 3.17 -9.83 -23.67
N LEU A 347 2.09 -10.60 -23.90
CA LEU A 347 1.81 -11.23 -25.16
C LEU A 347 1.61 -10.19 -26.27
N ARG A 348 0.82 -9.15 -26.01
CA ARG A 348 0.62 -8.03 -26.95
C ARG A 348 1.90 -7.25 -27.22
N ALA A 349 2.74 -7.07 -26.20
CA ALA A 349 4.04 -6.39 -26.33
C ALA A 349 5.15 -7.29 -26.90
N ARG A 350 4.89 -8.56 -27.23
CA ARG A 350 5.89 -9.56 -27.67
C ARG A 350 7.12 -9.63 -26.75
N ALA A 351 6.93 -9.37 -25.46
CA ALA A 351 8.00 -9.37 -24.48
C ALA A 351 8.47 -10.79 -24.15
N LYS A 352 9.78 -10.96 -23.88
CA LYS A 352 10.34 -12.25 -23.43
C LYS A 352 9.78 -12.65 -22.05
N TRP A 353 9.49 -13.91 -21.89
CA TRP A 353 8.97 -14.48 -20.63
C TRP A 353 10.11 -15.18 -19.88
N SER A 354 10.16 -14.98 -18.56
CA SER A 354 11.05 -15.74 -17.71
C SER A 354 10.49 -17.17 -17.50
N ARG A 355 11.35 -18.10 -17.07
CA ARG A 355 10.91 -19.48 -16.73
C ARG A 355 9.82 -19.49 -15.66
N GLU A 356 9.92 -18.62 -14.67
CA GLU A 356 8.92 -18.47 -13.61
C GLU A 356 7.58 -17.97 -14.19
N GLU A 357 7.60 -16.99 -15.06
CA GLU A 357 6.40 -16.45 -15.71
C GLU A 357 5.69 -17.46 -16.61
N VAL A 358 6.45 -18.30 -17.31
CA VAL A 358 5.90 -19.42 -18.08
C VAL A 358 5.22 -20.41 -17.14
N GLY A 359 5.86 -20.78 -16.03
CA GLY A 359 5.28 -21.65 -14.99
C GLY A 359 3.98 -21.08 -14.41
N LEU A 360 3.95 -19.79 -14.07
CA LEU A 360 2.75 -19.11 -13.58
C LEU A 360 1.62 -19.08 -14.62
N ALA A 361 1.96 -18.84 -15.89
CA ALA A 361 0.97 -18.83 -16.97
C ALA A 361 0.36 -20.21 -17.20
N LEU A 362 1.19 -21.26 -17.28
CA LEU A 362 0.74 -22.63 -17.44
C LEU A 362 -0.14 -23.06 -16.27
N PHE A 363 0.31 -22.85 -15.04
CA PHE A 363 -0.46 -23.20 -13.85
C PHE A 363 -1.78 -22.40 -13.79
N GLY A 364 -1.76 -21.11 -14.08
CA GLY A 364 -2.97 -20.26 -14.06
C GLY A 364 -3.98 -20.65 -15.16
N ALA A 365 -3.51 -20.95 -16.38
CA ALA A 365 -4.34 -21.44 -17.47
C ALA A 365 -4.97 -22.79 -17.11
N MET A 366 -4.16 -23.74 -16.60
CA MET A 366 -4.62 -25.05 -16.17
C MET A 366 -5.64 -24.95 -15.03
N ALA A 367 -5.44 -24.06 -14.06
CA ALA A 367 -6.39 -23.81 -12.98
C ALA A 367 -7.73 -23.27 -13.49
N ILE A 368 -7.72 -22.39 -14.50
CA ILE A 368 -8.94 -21.89 -15.14
C ILE A 368 -9.65 -23.01 -15.89
N VAL A 369 -8.93 -23.76 -16.74
CA VAL A 369 -9.50 -24.86 -17.53
C VAL A 369 -10.09 -25.92 -16.63
N THR A 370 -9.37 -26.34 -15.58
CA THR A 370 -9.87 -27.34 -14.61
C THR A 370 -11.11 -26.84 -13.88
N SER A 371 -11.11 -25.56 -13.43
CA SER A 371 -12.28 -25.00 -12.74
C SER A 371 -13.52 -24.95 -13.63
N LEU A 372 -13.35 -24.53 -14.90
CA LEU A 372 -14.43 -24.51 -15.88
C LEU A 372 -14.86 -25.94 -16.28
N GLY A 373 -13.88 -26.81 -16.50
CA GLY A 373 -14.15 -28.23 -16.84
C GLY A 373 -14.89 -28.95 -15.74
N THR A 374 -14.50 -28.76 -14.49
CA THR A 374 -15.22 -29.33 -13.33
C THR A 374 -16.64 -28.78 -13.23
N LEU A 375 -16.84 -27.49 -13.47
CA LEU A 375 -18.17 -26.88 -13.47
C LEU A 375 -19.06 -27.49 -14.58
N VAL A 376 -18.54 -27.54 -15.80
CA VAL A 376 -19.27 -28.10 -16.96
C VAL A 376 -19.59 -29.58 -16.73
N LEU A 377 -18.60 -30.37 -16.30
CA LEU A 377 -18.77 -31.79 -16.00
C LEU A 377 -19.80 -32.00 -14.88
N SER A 378 -19.75 -31.18 -13.81
CA SER A 378 -20.75 -31.21 -12.75
C SER A 378 -22.14 -30.95 -13.30
N ILE A 379 -22.34 -29.91 -14.12
CA ILE A 379 -23.63 -29.58 -14.71
C ILE A 379 -24.13 -30.76 -15.58
N LEU A 380 -23.28 -31.37 -16.39
CA LEU A 380 -23.66 -32.47 -17.29
C LEU A 380 -24.03 -33.73 -16.50
N LEU A 381 -23.23 -34.11 -15.49
CA LEU A 381 -23.51 -35.27 -14.64
C LEU A 381 -24.78 -35.08 -13.82
N TRP A 382 -24.94 -33.90 -13.23
CA TRP A 382 -26.14 -33.61 -12.44
C TRP A 382 -27.40 -33.52 -13.28
N ARG A 383 -27.34 -32.96 -14.50
CA ARG A 383 -28.48 -32.85 -15.39
C ARG A 383 -29.12 -34.24 -15.66
N SER A 384 -28.32 -35.27 -15.88
CA SER A 384 -28.82 -36.62 -16.19
C SER A 384 -29.34 -37.36 -14.93
N ARG A 385 -28.67 -37.20 -13.79
CA ARG A 385 -28.96 -37.96 -12.56
C ARG A 385 -30.01 -37.30 -11.67
N LEU A 386 -29.97 -35.95 -11.55
CA LEU A 386 -31.01 -35.21 -10.82
C LEU A 386 -32.40 -35.36 -11.45
N GLY A 387 -32.49 -35.50 -12.76
CA GLY A 387 -33.77 -35.74 -13.44
C GLY A 387 -34.43 -37.03 -12.96
N ILE A 388 -33.66 -38.12 -12.84
CA ILE A 388 -34.17 -39.41 -12.37
C ILE A 388 -34.52 -39.33 -10.88
N ALA A 389 -33.65 -38.83 -10.04
CA ALA A 389 -33.89 -38.69 -8.61
C ALA A 389 -35.07 -37.74 -8.31
N ALA A 390 -35.21 -36.66 -9.07
CA ALA A 390 -36.36 -35.75 -8.96
C ALA A 390 -37.67 -36.40 -9.33
N GLN A 391 -37.68 -37.24 -10.39
CA GLN A 391 -38.88 -38.01 -10.79
C GLN A 391 -39.29 -39.04 -9.72
N GLU A 392 -38.32 -39.75 -9.14
CA GLU A 392 -38.57 -40.66 -8.02
C GLU A 392 -39.13 -39.95 -6.78
N LEU A 393 -38.52 -38.81 -6.41
CA LEU A 393 -39.02 -38.00 -5.28
C LEU A 393 -40.44 -37.46 -5.58
N LEU A 394 -40.70 -36.98 -6.78
CA LEU A 394 -42.02 -36.48 -7.16
C LEU A 394 -43.07 -37.59 -7.16
N ALA A 395 -42.69 -38.84 -7.46
CA ALA A 395 -43.60 -40.00 -7.39
C ALA A 395 -44.07 -40.34 -5.97
N ILE A 396 -43.34 -39.88 -4.93
CA ILE A 396 -43.72 -40.01 -3.52
C ILE A 396 -44.83 -39.00 -3.13
N GLY A 397 -45.18 -38.06 -4.02
CA GLY A 397 -46.23 -37.06 -3.81
C GLY A 397 -45.79 -35.82 -3.04
N PRO A 398 -46.63 -35.19 -2.20
CA PRO A 398 -46.30 -33.92 -1.56
C PRO A 398 -45.08 -33.96 -0.66
N VAL A 399 -44.78 -35.10 -0.04
CA VAL A 399 -43.58 -35.28 0.80
C VAL A 399 -42.32 -35.24 -0.07
N GLY A 400 -42.33 -35.91 -1.23
CA GLY A 400 -41.21 -35.87 -2.17
C GLY A 400 -40.97 -34.49 -2.75
N LEU A 401 -42.05 -33.75 -3.05
CA LEU A 401 -41.95 -32.35 -3.49
C LEU A 401 -41.30 -31.45 -2.38
N ALA A 402 -41.70 -31.64 -1.14
CA ALA A 402 -41.11 -30.89 -0.02
C ALA A 402 -39.62 -31.21 0.17
N VAL A 403 -39.22 -32.48 0.05
CA VAL A 403 -37.83 -32.93 0.12
C VAL A 403 -37.02 -32.36 -1.03
N LEU A 404 -37.55 -32.42 -2.26
CA LEU A 404 -36.90 -31.85 -3.45
C LEU A 404 -36.75 -30.33 -3.30
N GLY A 405 -37.78 -29.62 -2.83
CA GLY A 405 -37.74 -28.18 -2.53
C GLY A 405 -36.67 -27.82 -1.49
N LEU A 406 -36.57 -28.65 -0.44
CA LEU A 406 -35.55 -28.49 0.57
C LEU A 406 -34.12 -28.71 0.00
N ILE A 407 -33.93 -29.74 -0.83
CA ILE A 407 -32.65 -29.99 -1.48
C ILE A 407 -32.26 -28.80 -2.39
N VAL A 408 -33.20 -28.31 -3.21
CA VAL A 408 -32.97 -27.15 -4.08
C VAL A 408 -32.65 -25.91 -3.22
N LEU A 409 -33.42 -25.66 -2.19
CA LEU A 409 -33.17 -24.51 -1.27
C LEU A 409 -31.79 -24.59 -0.63
N VAL A 410 -31.41 -25.77 -0.19
CA VAL A 410 -30.15 -26.02 0.53
C VAL A 410 -28.94 -25.94 -0.38
N PHE A 411 -28.98 -26.49 -1.59
CA PHE A 411 -27.83 -26.57 -2.48
C PHE A 411 -27.79 -25.42 -3.51
N VAL A 412 -28.93 -25.02 -4.06
CA VAL A 412 -28.99 -23.98 -5.10
C VAL A 412 -29.21 -22.59 -4.48
N GLY A 413 -29.96 -22.52 -3.38
CA GLY A 413 -30.26 -21.27 -2.69
C GLY A 413 -29.00 -20.47 -2.31
N PRO A 414 -28.01 -21.03 -1.59
CA PRO A 414 -26.77 -20.34 -1.26
C PRO A 414 -25.96 -19.90 -2.47
N LEU A 415 -25.93 -20.73 -3.52
CA LEU A 415 -25.23 -20.39 -4.77
C LEU A 415 -25.92 -19.22 -5.48
N ALA A 416 -27.25 -19.24 -5.58
CA ALA A 416 -28.04 -18.16 -6.16
C ALA A 416 -27.82 -16.84 -5.39
N VAL A 417 -27.87 -16.88 -4.06
CA VAL A 417 -27.61 -15.70 -3.23
C VAL A 417 -26.17 -15.23 -3.36
N ALA A 418 -25.19 -16.13 -3.43
CA ALA A 418 -23.79 -15.78 -3.65
C ALA A 418 -23.56 -15.11 -5.02
N VAL A 419 -24.21 -15.61 -6.07
CA VAL A 419 -24.15 -15.02 -7.41
C VAL A 419 -24.78 -13.64 -7.43
N VAL A 420 -26.00 -13.50 -6.86
CA VAL A 420 -26.70 -12.21 -6.76
C VAL A 420 -25.88 -11.21 -5.93
N ALA A 421 -25.36 -11.62 -4.78
CA ALA A 421 -24.51 -10.78 -3.95
C ALA A 421 -23.25 -10.32 -4.69
N ARG A 422 -22.66 -11.19 -5.50
CA ARG A 422 -21.47 -10.86 -6.31
C ARG A 422 -21.79 -9.91 -7.46
N LEU A 423 -22.92 -10.11 -8.15
CA LEU A 423 -23.39 -9.20 -9.19
C LEU A 423 -23.72 -7.81 -8.63
N VAL A 424 -24.40 -7.73 -7.50
CA VAL A 424 -24.67 -6.47 -6.79
C VAL A 424 -23.38 -5.83 -6.29
N GLY A 425 -22.43 -6.62 -5.80
CA GLY A 425 -21.09 -6.15 -5.41
C GLY A 425 -20.33 -5.56 -6.61
N LEU A 426 -20.35 -6.21 -7.76
CA LEU A 426 -19.75 -5.70 -9.00
C LEU A 426 -20.43 -4.40 -9.47
N ALA A 427 -21.75 -4.34 -9.45
CA ALA A 427 -22.49 -3.14 -9.79
C ALA A 427 -22.15 -1.97 -8.84
N LYS A 428 -22.08 -2.23 -7.54
CA LYS A 428 -21.65 -1.21 -6.56
C LYS A 428 -20.21 -0.77 -6.78
N THR A 429 -19.28 -1.69 -7.07
CA THR A 429 -17.87 -1.34 -7.33
C THR A 429 -17.73 -0.51 -8.60
N THR A 430 -18.50 -0.78 -9.66
CA THR A 430 -18.46 0.04 -10.87
C THR A 430 -18.99 1.45 -10.60
N VAL A 431 -20.09 1.57 -9.86
CA VAL A 431 -20.64 2.88 -9.44
C VAL A 431 -19.68 3.63 -8.51
N THR A 432 -19.11 2.94 -7.52
CA THR A 432 -18.14 3.56 -6.59
C THR A 432 -16.85 3.96 -7.30
N LEU A 433 -16.36 3.18 -8.27
CA LEU A 433 -15.20 3.55 -9.08
C LEU A 433 -15.49 4.74 -9.99
N ALA A 434 -16.67 4.81 -10.60
CA ALA A 434 -17.08 5.95 -11.40
C ALA A 434 -17.19 7.23 -10.56
N THR A 435 -17.84 7.15 -9.39
CA THR A 435 -17.95 8.27 -8.45
C THR A 435 -16.61 8.64 -7.81
N ALA A 436 -15.74 7.66 -7.51
CA ALA A 436 -14.40 7.90 -7.00
C ALA A 436 -13.50 8.58 -8.05
N ARG A 437 -13.60 8.18 -9.32
CA ARG A 437 -12.89 8.83 -10.43
C ARG A 437 -13.34 10.29 -10.59
N SER A 438 -14.63 10.54 -10.55
CA SER A 438 -15.18 11.90 -10.61
C SER A 438 -14.72 12.75 -9.41
N ARG A 439 -14.82 12.20 -8.18
CA ARG A 439 -14.33 12.88 -6.96
C ARG A 439 -12.82 13.11 -6.98
N ALA A 440 -12.06 12.14 -7.48
CA ALA A 440 -10.61 12.27 -7.61
C ALA A 440 -10.22 13.31 -8.66
N ALA A 441 -10.95 13.43 -9.77
CA ALA A 441 -10.75 14.48 -10.77
C ALA A 441 -11.02 15.87 -10.17
N THR A 442 -12.16 16.04 -9.47
CA THR A 442 -12.51 17.28 -8.78
C THR A 442 -11.49 17.63 -7.69
N ALA A 443 -11.08 16.64 -6.89
CA ALA A 443 -10.07 16.85 -5.85
C ALA A 443 -8.69 17.20 -6.43
N ARG A 444 -8.29 16.59 -7.55
CA ARG A 444 -7.04 16.95 -8.25
C ARG A 444 -7.09 18.38 -8.78
N GLU A 445 -8.20 18.78 -9.37
CA GLU A 445 -8.37 20.14 -9.86
C GLU A 445 -8.37 21.15 -8.70
N GLN A 446 -9.08 20.88 -7.62
CA GLN A 446 -9.06 21.71 -6.43
C GLN A 446 -7.67 21.80 -5.80
N SER A 447 -6.94 20.68 -5.72
CA SER A 447 -5.56 20.65 -5.26
C SER A 447 -4.62 21.45 -6.17
N ALA A 448 -4.80 21.37 -7.49
CA ALA A 448 -4.05 22.16 -8.45
C ALA A 448 -4.32 23.67 -8.30
N ARG A 449 -5.58 24.06 -8.10
CA ARG A 449 -5.96 25.45 -7.81
C ARG A 449 -5.34 25.95 -6.51
N MET A 450 -5.40 25.16 -5.45
CA MET A 450 -4.78 25.50 -4.17
C MET A 450 -3.25 25.62 -4.28
N ALA A 451 -2.60 24.66 -4.96
CA ALA A 451 -1.17 24.71 -5.19
C ALA A 451 -0.72 25.93 -6.00
N MET A 452 -1.55 26.39 -6.91
CA MET A 452 -1.26 27.58 -7.70
C MET A 452 -1.48 28.87 -6.89
N LEU A 453 -2.57 28.94 -6.12
CA LEU A 453 -2.80 30.06 -5.17
C LEU A 453 -1.68 30.15 -4.12
N SER A 454 -1.16 29.03 -3.63
CA SER A 454 -0.06 29.03 -2.65
C SER A 454 1.28 29.52 -3.22
N ARG A 455 1.43 29.56 -4.55
CA ARG A 455 2.60 30.15 -5.23
C ARG A 455 2.53 31.67 -5.32
N VAL A 456 1.33 32.23 -5.22
CA VAL A 456 1.15 33.66 -5.16
C VAL A 456 1.64 34.15 -3.80
N ARG A 457 2.70 34.93 -3.79
CA ARG A 457 3.49 35.29 -2.60
C ARG A 457 2.67 35.78 -1.41
N PHE A 458 1.72 36.65 -1.66
CA PHE A 458 0.87 37.21 -0.59
C PHE A 458 -0.21 36.23 -0.09
N LEU A 459 -0.49 35.14 -0.83
CA LEU A 459 -1.41 34.07 -0.44
C LEU A 459 -0.69 32.88 0.18
N ALA A 460 0.63 32.76 0.03
CA ALA A 460 1.43 31.62 0.45
C ALA A 460 1.38 31.32 1.97
N GLY A 461 1.03 32.32 2.79
CA GLY A 461 0.90 32.16 4.24
C GLY A 461 -0.51 31.89 4.75
N LEU A 462 -1.50 31.71 3.84
CA LEU A 462 -2.88 31.46 4.23
C LEU A 462 -3.09 30.01 4.69
N PRO A 463 -3.93 29.79 5.71
CA PRO A 463 -4.30 28.43 6.14
C PRO A 463 -4.95 27.65 4.99
N GLY A 464 -4.69 26.34 4.93
CA GLY A 464 -5.23 25.44 3.91
C GLY A 464 -6.74 25.55 3.68
N PRO A 465 -7.59 25.64 4.71
CA PRO A 465 -9.03 25.85 4.55
C PRO A 465 -9.39 27.16 3.83
N THR A 466 -8.63 28.22 4.05
CA THR A 466 -8.84 29.53 3.38
C THR A 466 -8.46 29.44 1.90
N LEU A 467 -7.32 28.82 1.59
CA LEU A 467 -6.92 28.55 0.19
C LEU A 467 -7.92 27.66 -0.54
N ALA A 468 -8.49 26.66 0.13
CA ALA A 468 -9.54 25.80 -0.43
C ALA A 468 -10.82 26.58 -0.74
N ALA A 469 -11.23 27.50 0.14
CA ALA A 469 -12.37 28.38 -0.08
C ALA A 469 -12.13 29.32 -1.26
N LEU A 470 -10.95 29.96 -1.35
CA LEU A 470 -10.57 30.78 -2.51
C LEU A 470 -10.56 29.97 -3.81
N ALA A 471 -9.98 28.76 -3.78
CA ALA A 471 -9.91 27.87 -4.94
C ALA A 471 -11.30 27.49 -5.49
N SER A 472 -12.31 27.38 -4.62
CA SER A 472 -13.68 27.05 -5.02
C SER A 472 -14.41 28.18 -5.73
N HIS A 473 -13.97 29.45 -5.55
CA HIS A 473 -14.57 30.63 -6.15
C HIS A 473 -13.83 31.11 -7.41
N LEU A 474 -12.72 30.45 -7.78
CA LEU A 474 -12.00 30.78 -9.01
C LEU A 474 -12.82 30.41 -10.24
N ARG A 475 -13.01 31.40 -11.14
CA ARG A 475 -13.64 31.22 -12.44
C ARG A 475 -12.59 31.11 -13.53
N VAL A 476 -12.84 30.27 -14.52
CA VAL A 476 -11.95 30.12 -15.67
C VAL A 476 -12.36 31.11 -16.74
N GLU A 477 -11.41 31.93 -17.19
CA GLU A 477 -11.58 32.87 -18.31
C GLU A 477 -10.55 32.52 -19.39
N ARG A 478 -10.97 32.49 -20.64
CA ARG A 478 -10.09 32.25 -21.79
C ARG A 478 -10.01 33.53 -22.57
N VAL A 479 -8.81 33.91 -22.93
CA VAL A 479 -8.52 35.13 -23.67
C VAL A 479 -7.66 34.76 -24.89
N ASP A 480 -7.98 35.34 -26.01
CA ASP A 480 -7.20 35.15 -27.24
C ASP A 480 -5.98 36.08 -27.28
N ALA A 481 -5.05 35.77 -28.18
CA ALA A 481 -3.89 36.64 -28.36
C ALA A 481 -4.32 38.08 -28.75
N GLN A 482 -3.68 39.08 -28.19
CA GLN A 482 -3.95 40.51 -28.32
C GLN A 482 -5.20 41.01 -27.55
N ASP A 483 -5.96 40.16 -26.87
CA ASP A 483 -7.06 40.60 -26.04
C ASP A 483 -6.56 41.38 -24.83
N THR A 484 -7.28 42.48 -24.50
CA THR A 484 -7.00 43.28 -23.31
C THR A 484 -7.84 42.79 -22.14
N VAL A 485 -7.18 42.29 -21.09
CA VAL A 485 -7.82 41.78 -19.86
C VAL A 485 -8.10 42.93 -18.88
N ILE A 486 -7.17 43.83 -18.75
CA ILE A 486 -7.24 45.04 -17.89
C ILE A 486 -6.82 46.23 -18.67
N THR A 487 -7.54 47.35 -18.52
CA THR A 487 -7.19 48.65 -19.09
C THR A 487 -6.71 49.60 -18.00
N ALA A 488 -5.59 50.27 -18.18
CA ALA A 488 -5.08 51.31 -17.27
C ALA A 488 -6.13 52.38 -16.99
N GLY A 489 -6.26 52.84 -15.76
CA GLY A 489 -7.24 53.83 -15.34
C GLY A 489 -8.64 53.29 -15.05
N SER A 490 -8.97 52.04 -15.43
CA SER A 490 -10.25 51.41 -15.11
C SER A 490 -10.37 51.04 -13.64
N ILE A 491 -11.61 50.88 -13.15
CA ILE A 491 -11.88 50.43 -11.78
C ILE A 491 -11.64 48.89 -11.73
N GLY A 492 -10.85 48.45 -10.78
CA GLY A 492 -10.56 47.01 -10.60
C GLY A 492 -11.72 46.27 -9.93
N ASP A 493 -12.24 45.25 -10.60
CA ASP A 493 -13.32 44.40 -10.11
C ASP A 493 -12.89 42.92 -9.86
N ARG A 494 -11.73 42.53 -10.36
CA ARG A 494 -11.21 41.13 -10.27
C ARG A 494 -9.71 41.09 -10.06
N PHE A 495 -9.29 40.04 -9.40
CA PHE A 495 -7.92 39.53 -9.35
C PHE A 495 -7.78 38.40 -10.35
N TYR A 496 -6.68 38.31 -11.04
CA TYR A 496 -6.40 37.31 -12.04
C TYR A 496 -5.15 36.51 -11.72
N LEU A 497 -5.15 35.22 -12.05
CA LEU A 497 -4.04 34.31 -11.93
C LEU A 497 -3.85 33.58 -13.27
N VAL A 498 -2.67 33.61 -13.84
CA VAL A 498 -2.37 32.98 -15.13
C VAL A 498 -2.23 31.47 -14.93
N ARG A 499 -3.12 30.67 -15.53
CA ARG A 499 -3.02 29.22 -15.57
C ARG A 499 -2.08 28.74 -16.67
N SER A 500 -2.26 29.25 -17.89
CA SER A 500 -1.44 28.98 -19.06
C SER A 500 -1.43 30.16 -19.99
N GLY A 501 -0.45 30.25 -20.86
CA GLY A 501 -0.24 31.38 -21.76
C GLY A 501 0.64 32.47 -21.13
N ARG A 502 0.78 33.61 -21.82
CA ARG A 502 1.59 34.74 -21.38
C ARG A 502 0.85 36.07 -21.67
N LEU A 503 0.97 37.01 -20.74
CA LEU A 503 0.46 38.34 -20.88
C LEU A 503 1.58 39.38 -20.68
N GLN A 504 1.35 40.61 -21.11
CA GLN A 504 2.26 41.74 -20.89
C GLN A 504 1.51 42.86 -20.16
N ALA A 505 2.20 43.51 -19.27
CA ALA A 505 1.72 44.73 -18.60
C ALA A 505 2.32 45.92 -19.34
N ILE A 506 1.47 46.88 -19.74
CA ILE A 506 1.82 48.06 -20.52
C ILE A 506 1.50 49.29 -19.66
N ALA A 507 2.41 50.24 -19.59
CA ALA A 507 2.21 51.49 -18.87
C ALA A 507 1.01 52.30 -19.41
N PRO A 508 0.49 53.29 -18.64
CA PRO A 508 -0.59 54.14 -19.10
C PRO A 508 -0.27 54.96 -20.36
N ASP A 509 0.98 55.11 -20.74
CA ASP A 509 1.43 55.76 -22.00
C ASP A 509 1.12 54.92 -23.25
N GLY A 510 0.68 53.65 -23.09
CA GLY A 510 0.31 52.74 -24.16
C GLY A 510 1.46 52.13 -24.93
N THR A 511 2.72 52.48 -24.62
CA THR A 511 3.91 52.08 -25.39
C THR A 511 4.96 51.37 -24.56
N THR A 512 5.10 51.75 -23.31
CA THR A 512 6.13 51.17 -22.43
C THR A 512 5.69 49.85 -21.84
N VAL A 513 6.36 48.73 -22.19
CA VAL A 513 6.13 47.43 -21.60
C VAL A 513 6.82 47.36 -20.21
N LEU A 514 5.99 47.23 -19.17
CA LEU A 514 6.46 47.14 -17.78
C LEU A 514 7.00 45.75 -17.40
N GLY A 515 6.52 44.71 -18.11
CA GLY A 515 6.94 43.34 -17.87
C GLY A 515 5.99 42.32 -18.46
N GLN A 516 6.41 41.04 -18.44
CA GLN A 516 5.58 39.92 -18.85
C GLN A 516 5.04 39.18 -17.61
N ILE A 517 3.82 38.63 -17.76
CA ILE A 517 3.12 37.89 -16.73
C ILE A 517 2.99 36.44 -17.21
N ALA A 518 3.55 35.50 -16.47
CA ALA A 518 3.70 34.10 -16.85
C ALA A 518 2.76 33.18 -16.03
N PRO A 519 2.57 31.88 -16.44
CA PRO A 519 1.75 30.95 -15.68
C PRO A 519 2.19 30.82 -14.21
N GLY A 520 1.25 30.93 -13.27
CA GLY A 520 1.46 30.95 -11.82
C GLY A 520 1.64 32.34 -11.22
N GLU A 521 1.63 33.40 -12.03
CA GLU A 521 1.68 34.78 -11.55
C GLU A 521 0.29 35.38 -11.50
N GLY A 522 0.05 36.21 -10.47
CA GLY A 522 -1.19 36.93 -10.30
C GLY A 522 -1.02 38.41 -10.63
N PHE A 523 -2.13 39.07 -11.07
CA PHE A 523 -2.16 40.49 -11.37
C PHE A 523 -3.51 41.10 -11.04
N GLY A 524 -3.52 42.42 -10.87
CA GLY A 524 -4.73 43.18 -10.59
C GLY A 524 -5.09 43.30 -9.12
N GLU A 525 -4.27 42.79 -8.20
CA GLU A 525 -4.47 42.82 -6.74
C GLU A 525 -4.38 44.26 -6.16
N LEU A 526 -3.51 45.10 -6.73
CA LEU A 526 -3.26 46.45 -6.20
C LEU A 526 -4.52 47.33 -6.23
N ALA A 527 -5.21 47.35 -7.35
CA ALA A 527 -6.44 48.11 -7.51
C ALA A 527 -7.54 47.67 -6.54
N LEU A 528 -7.56 46.38 -6.15
CA LEU A 528 -8.52 45.84 -5.19
C LEU A 528 -8.14 46.16 -3.73
N ILE A 529 -6.84 46.24 -3.41
CA ILE A 529 -6.35 46.53 -2.07
C ILE A 529 -6.45 48.02 -1.76
N ASP A 530 -5.93 48.85 -2.68
CA ASP A 530 -5.84 50.29 -2.46
C ASP A 530 -7.08 51.08 -2.95
N ARG A 531 -8.06 50.39 -3.55
CA ARG A 531 -9.24 51.00 -4.20
C ARG A 531 -8.85 52.06 -5.21
N SER A 532 -7.74 51.87 -5.88
CA SER A 532 -7.18 52.74 -6.88
C SER A 532 -7.56 52.29 -8.29
N PRO A 533 -7.54 53.19 -9.29
CA PRO A 533 -7.61 52.75 -10.68
C PRO A 533 -6.48 51.80 -11.06
N ARG A 534 -6.69 50.96 -12.08
CA ARG A 534 -5.69 50.05 -12.62
C ARG A 534 -4.44 50.82 -13.05
N SER A 535 -3.29 50.39 -12.57
CA SER A 535 -1.99 51.05 -12.82
C SER A 535 -1.39 50.74 -14.19
N ALA A 536 -1.84 49.68 -14.85
CA ALA A 536 -1.32 49.22 -16.15
C ALA A 536 -2.42 48.58 -16.99
N THR A 537 -2.23 48.55 -18.30
CA THR A 537 -2.99 47.72 -19.23
C THR A 537 -2.37 46.34 -19.29
N VAL A 538 -3.16 45.28 -19.18
CA VAL A 538 -2.70 43.92 -19.31
C VAL A 538 -3.31 43.27 -20.53
N GLN A 539 -2.48 42.84 -21.44
CA GLN A 539 -2.83 42.27 -22.75
C GLN A 539 -2.23 40.87 -22.92
N ALA A 540 -2.96 39.93 -23.49
CA ALA A 540 -2.48 38.61 -23.81
C ALA A 540 -1.52 38.64 -25.01
N ILE A 541 -0.34 38.03 -24.87
CA ILE A 541 0.64 37.83 -25.95
C ILE A 541 0.26 36.64 -26.80
N GLU A 542 -0.24 35.60 -26.15
CA GLU A 542 -0.67 34.34 -26.75
C GLU A 542 -2.00 33.87 -26.13
N PRO A 543 -2.74 32.94 -26.76
CA PRO A 543 -3.97 32.43 -26.17
C PRO A 543 -3.73 31.94 -24.74
N SER A 544 -4.47 32.49 -23.79
CA SER A 544 -4.19 32.32 -22.37
C SER A 544 -5.45 31.88 -21.61
N GLU A 545 -5.26 31.02 -20.60
CA GLU A 545 -6.30 30.65 -19.65
C GLU A 545 -6.00 31.28 -18.30
N LEU A 546 -6.94 32.04 -17.81
CA LEU A 546 -6.86 32.80 -16.57
C LEU A 546 -7.83 32.23 -15.55
N TRP A 547 -7.48 32.29 -14.30
CA TRP A 547 -8.40 32.11 -13.20
C TRP A 547 -8.68 33.47 -12.57
N SER A 548 -9.95 33.87 -12.55
CA SER A 548 -10.36 35.15 -11.97
C SER A 548 -11.06 34.94 -10.63
N LEU A 549 -10.85 35.90 -9.72
CA LEU A 549 -11.51 35.99 -8.44
C LEU A 549 -12.13 37.40 -8.35
N ASP A 550 -13.44 37.48 -8.13
CA ASP A 550 -14.12 38.77 -8.03
C ASP A 550 -13.71 39.56 -6.76
N SER A 551 -13.93 40.88 -6.81
CA SER A 551 -13.50 41.79 -5.74
C SER A 551 -14.17 41.48 -4.40
N ALA A 552 -15.41 40.99 -4.40
CA ALA A 552 -16.15 40.69 -3.17
C ALA A 552 -15.52 39.53 -2.42
N HIS A 553 -15.17 38.41 -3.14
CA HIS A 553 -14.48 37.28 -2.57
C HIS A 553 -13.03 37.62 -2.21
N PHE A 554 -12.34 38.40 -3.07
CA PHE A 554 -10.99 38.84 -2.77
C PHE A 554 -10.94 39.70 -1.50
N GLN A 555 -11.84 40.70 -1.38
CA GLN A 555 -11.89 41.58 -0.23
C GLN A 555 -12.23 40.83 1.08
N ARG A 556 -13.19 39.91 1.02
CA ARG A 556 -13.60 39.12 2.18
C ARG A 556 -12.44 38.30 2.79
N TRP A 557 -11.53 37.79 1.99
CA TRP A 557 -10.50 36.86 2.44
C TRP A 557 -9.10 37.48 2.54
N VAL A 558 -8.83 38.57 1.81
CA VAL A 558 -7.50 39.17 1.68
C VAL A 558 -7.43 40.54 2.35
N ARG A 559 -8.39 41.44 2.13
CA ARG A 559 -8.35 42.83 2.60
C ARG A 559 -8.46 42.96 4.13
N ASP A 560 -9.35 42.19 4.76
CA ASP A 560 -9.63 42.28 6.19
C ASP A 560 -8.46 41.80 7.08
N ARG A 561 -7.39 41.35 6.45
CA ARG A 561 -6.13 40.99 7.11
C ARG A 561 -5.07 42.05 6.78
N VAL A 562 -4.92 43.00 7.65
CA VAL A 562 -3.93 44.11 7.55
C VAL A 562 -2.51 43.54 7.25
N GLU A 563 -2.21 42.38 7.77
CA GLU A 563 -0.94 41.66 7.53
C GLU A 563 -0.70 41.29 6.06
N ILE A 564 -1.74 40.96 5.30
CA ILE A 564 -1.59 40.58 3.89
C ILE A 564 -1.35 41.82 3.02
N ALA A 565 -2.05 42.90 3.26
CA ALA A 565 -1.83 44.16 2.54
C ALA A 565 -0.41 44.73 2.83
N ALA A 566 0.05 44.64 4.08
CA ALA A 566 1.42 45.00 4.46
C ALA A 566 2.43 44.12 3.75
N ARG A 567 2.18 42.79 3.65
CA ARG A 567 3.02 41.81 2.95
C ARG A 567 3.13 42.09 1.44
N ILE A 568 2.03 42.40 0.77
CA ILE A 568 2.02 42.74 -0.67
C ILE A 568 2.90 43.96 -0.93
N ARG A 569 2.77 45.02 -0.09
CA ARG A 569 3.61 46.22 -0.21
C ARG A 569 5.10 45.92 0.10
N ALA A 570 5.37 45.07 1.07
CA ALA A 570 6.73 44.67 1.41
C ALA A 570 7.37 43.82 0.29
N ASP A 571 6.62 42.87 -0.29
CA ASP A 571 7.05 42.03 -1.40
C ASP A 571 7.43 42.84 -2.64
N GLN A 572 6.65 43.89 -2.96
CA GLN A 572 6.96 44.78 -4.09
C GLN A 572 8.23 45.61 -3.86
N ARG A 573 8.39 46.18 -2.66
CA ARG A 573 9.62 46.90 -2.30
C ARG A 573 10.83 46.02 -2.38
N GLU A 574 10.72 44.77 -1.92
CA GLU A 574 11.83 43.81 -1.92
C GLU A 574 12.20 43.35 -3.34
N ARG A 575 11.18 43.09 -4.21
CA ARG A 575 11.41 42.78 -5.62
C ARG A 575 12.11 43.96 -6.33
N GLN A 576 11.67 45.18 -6.07
CA GLN A 576 12.27 46.38 -6.62
C GLN A 576 13.69 46.61 -6.14
N ALA A 577 13.96 46.37 -4.85
CA ALA A 577 15.29 46.45 -4.26
C ALA A 577 16.23 45.37 -4.83
N LEU A 578 15.75 44.13 -5.01
CA LEU A 578 16.55 43.08 -5.63
C LEU A 578 16.85 43.38 -7.13
N ALA A 579 15.89 43.91 -7.87
CA ALA A 579 16.07 44.26 -9.28
C ALA A 579 17.10 45.40 -9.52
N THR A 580 17.37 46.23 -8.52
CA THR A 580 18.37 47.30 -8.59
C THR A 580 19.80 46.80 -8.36
N LEU A 581 19.98 45.61 -7.79
CA LEU A 581 21.27 45.04 -7.54
C LEU A 581 21.94 44.52 -8.82
N PRO A 582 23.22 44.80 -9.07
CA PRO A 582 23.92 44.43 -10.30
C PRO A 582 23.86 42.93 -10.63
N PHE A 583 23.84 42.08 -9.59
CA PHE A 583 23.83 40.61 -9.71
C PHE A 583 22.47 40.03 -10.04
N PHE A 584 21.39 40.78 -9.84
CA PHE A 584 20.02 40.31 -10.03
C PHE A 584 19.25 41.06 -11.11
N ARG A 585 19.91 42.04 -11.76
CA ARG A 585 19.30 42.90 -12.78
C ARG A 585 18.76 42.12 -13.98
N ASP A 586 19.48 41.05 -14.37
CA ASP A 586 19.15 40.26 -15.56
C ASP A 586 18.28 39.04 -15.26
N LEU A 587 17.85 38.85 -13.97
CA LEU A 587 16.99 37.74 -13.58
C LEU A 587 15.53 38.02 -13.92
N GLU A 588 14.83 36.99 -14.39
CA GLU A 588 13.38 37.08 -14.60
C GLU A 588 12.63 37.27 -13.28
N GLY A 589 11.45 37.90 -13.30
CA GLY A 589 10.65 38.19 -12.12
C GLY A 589 10.39 37.00 -11.18
N ARG A 590 10.28 35.79 -11.74
CA ARG A 590 10.13 34.53 -10.98
C ARG A 590 11.38 34.16 -10.19
N GLU A 591 12.56 34.44 -10.70
CA GLU A 591 13.80 34.14 -10.03
C GLU A 591 14.00 35.11 -8.87
N LEU A 592 13.71 36.40 -9.09
CA LEU A 592 13.67 37.40 -8.03
C LEU A 592 12.69 37.04 -6.90
N ASP A 593 11.52 36.50 -7.24
CA ASP A 593 10.54 36.03 -6.26
C ASP A 593 11.03 34.83 -5.46
N ARG A 594 11.73 33.88 -6.10
CA ARG A 594 12.34 32.73 -5.42
C ARG A 594 13.41 33.18 -4.43
N ILE A 595 14.23 34.17 -4.82
CA ILE A 595 15.25 34.76 -3.96
C ILE A 595 14.62 35.45 -2.75
N ALA A 596 13.68 36.32 -3.01
CA ALA A 596 12.98 37.06 -1.98
C ALA A 596 12.27 36.14 -0.97
N ALA A 597 11.68 35.02 -1.43
CA ALA A 597 11.05 34.03 -0.57
C ALA A 597 12.03 33.26 0.35
N ARG A 598 13.32 33.21 0.00
CA ARG A 598 14.37 32.52 0.77
C ARG A 598 15.17 33.44 1.67
N LEU A 599 15.01 34.76 1.56
CA LEU A 599 15.65 35.71 2.43
C LEU A 599 15.12 35.63 3.86
N GLN A 600 15.99 35.24 4.78
CA GLN A 600 15.67 35.22 6.22
C GLN A 600 15.90 36.61 6.82
N THR A 601 14.93 37.18 7.47
CA THR A 601 15.07 38.49 8.14
C THR A 601 15.87 38.33 9.42
N ARG A 602 16.92 39.14 9.56
CA ARG A 602 17.66 39.32 10.82
C ARG A 602 17.68 40.79 11.22
N ARG A 603 17.68 41.07 12.53
CA ARG A 603 17.75 42.40 13.12
C ARG A 603 19.01 42.52 13.94
N TYR A 604 19.62 43.68 13.90
CA TYR A 604 20.82 44.01 14.63
C TYR A 604 20.62 45.36 15.31
N GLU A 605 21.20 45.49 16.51
CA GLU A 605 21.22 46.72 17.27
C GLU A 605 22.42 47.62 16.86
N PRO A 606 22.39 48.93 17.19
CA PRO A 606 23.52 49.81 16.92
C PRO A 606 24.81 49.27 17.54
N GLY A 607 25.88 49.14 16.74
CA GLY A 607 27.18 48.62 17.15
C GLY A 607 27.33 47.11 16.97
N ASP A 608 26.29 46.35 16.60
CA ASP A 608 26.41 44.92 16.34
C ASP A 608 27.27 44.65 15.11
N VAL A 609 28.17 43.69 15.22
CA VAL A 609 28.98 43.21 14.09
C VAL A 609 28.15 42.15 13.31
N VAL A 610 27.77 42.48 12.09
CA VAL A 610 26.98 41.59 11.21
C VAL A 610 27.87 40.51 10.58
N ILE A 611 29.05 40.90 10.10
CA ILE A 611 30.13 40.02 9.64
C ILE A 611 31.47 40.54 10.10
N GLN A 612 32.38 39.63 10.45
CA GLN A 612 33.74 39.99 10.92
C GLN A 612 34.79 39.56 9.89
N ALA A 613 35.73 40.41 9.64
CA ALA A 613 36.87 40.11 8.76
C ALA A 613 37.63 38.88 9.26
N GLY A 614 38.01 37.99 8.30
CA GLY A 614 38.70 36.73 8.61
C GLY A 614 37.79 35.53 8.89
N GLU A 615 36.50 35.72 9.16
CA GLU A 615 35.55 34.61 9.37
C GLU A 615 35.19 33.91 8.07
N ARG A 616 34.81 32.62 8.15
CA ARG A 616 34.23 31.91 7.01
C ARG A 616 32.78 32.33 6.81
N GLY A 617 32.49 32.96 5.65
CA GLY A 617 31.16 33.47 5.34
C GLY A 617 30.15 32.39 4.97
N GLY A 618 28.96 32.39 5.63
CA GLY A 618 27.86 31.46 5.40
C GLY A 618 26.67 32.02 4.63
N GLY A 619 26.59 33.37 4.43
CA GLY A 619 25.44 34.02 3.81
C GLY A 619 25.78 35.32 3.08
N TYR A 620 24.88 35.72 2.20
CA TYR A 620 24.77 37.02 1.54
C TYR A 620 23.73 37.85 2.29
N TYR A 621 23.96 39.14 2.46
CA TYR A 621 23.13 40.04 3.25
C TYR A 621 22.64 41.20 2.38
N LEU A 622 21.34 41.49 2.42
CA LEU A 622 20.68 42.63 1.78
C LEU A 622 20.09 43.55 2.86
N ILE A 623 20.50 44.80 2.89
CA ILE A 623 19.96 45.78 3.83
C ILE A 623 18.55 46.16 3.42
N ARG A 624 17.57 45.96 4.31
CA ARG A 624 16.21 46.39 4.15
C ARG A 624 15.92 47.74 4.81
N GLU A 625 16.42 47.91 6.00
CA GLU A 625 16.25 49.12 6.80
C GLU A 625 17.55 49.37 7.62
N GLY A 626 17.88 50.64 7.85
CA GLY A 626 19.05 51.02 8.61
C GLY A 626 20.30 51.19 7.75
N GLN A 627 21.45 51.37 8.40
CA GLN A 627 22.75 51.53 7.76
C GLN A 627 23.85 50.73 8.48
N ALA A 628 24.88 50.34 7.75
CA ALA A 628 26.02 49.61 8.27
C ALA A 628 27.33 50.10 7.66
N ASP A 629 28.36 50.25 8.48
CA ASP A 629 29.71 50.62 8.05
C ASP A 629 30.59 49.45 7.71
N VAL A 630 31.30 49.55 6.63
CA VAL A 630 32.28 48.56 6.15
C VAL A 630 33.68 49.03 6.51
N THR A 631 34.42 48.26 7.33
CA THR A 631 35.78 48.52 7.73
C THR A 631 36.74 47.40 7.38
N LEU A 632 37.92 47.72 6.90
CA LEU A 632 38.98 46.74 6.60
C LEU A 632 39.65 46.27 7.91
N PRO A 633 40.42 45.16 7.88
CA PRO A 633 41.14 44.65 9.04
C PRO A 633 42.14 45.66 9.66
N ASP A 634 42.58 46.62 8.85
CA ASP A 634 43.47 47.72 9.29
C ASP A 634 42.74 48.89 9.98
N GLY A 635 41.40 48.76 10.17
CA GLY A 635 40.57 49.76 10.79
C GLY A 635 40.08 50.88 9.84
N ARG A 636 40.47 50.87 8.58
CA ARG A 636 40.10 51.88 7.60
C ARG A 636 38.64 51.72 7.18
N HIS A 637 37.81 52.75 7.31
CA HIS A 637 36.45 52.80 6.81
C HIS A 637 36.47 52.85 5.27
N VAL A 638 35.65 51.96 4.65
CA VAL A 638 35.54 51.87 3.18
C VAL A 638 34.35 52.65 2.68
N ARG A 639 33.17 52.31 3.21
CA ARG A 639 31.88 52.94 2.85
C ARG A 639 30.80 52.59 3.86
N THR A 640 29.75 53.41 3.89
CA THR A 640 28.50 53.13 4.59
C THR A 640 27.50 52.52 3.60
N LEU A 641 26.89 51.42 4.00
CA LEU A 641 25.84 50.72 3.23
C LEU A 641 24.48 51.13 3.75
N GLY A 642 23.50 51.30 2.85
CA GLY A 642 22.14 51.69 3.15
C GLY A 642 21.08 50.71 2.58
N PRO A 643 19.77 51.02 2.74
CA PRO A 643 18.72 50.18 2.23
C PRO A 643 18.87 49.93 0.72
N GLY A 644 18.79 48.64 0.32
CA GLY A 644 19.01 48.20 -1.06
C GLY A 644 20.44 47.76 -1.36
N ASP A 645 21.41 48.04 -0.48
CA ASP A 645 22.79 47.55 -0.67
C ASP A 645 22.95 46.11 -0.16
N GLY A 646 23.78 45.36 -0.87
CA GLY A 646 24.14 43.99 -0.50
C GLY A 646 25.62 43.85 -0.11
N PHE A 647 25.93 42.87 0.75
CA PHE A 647 27.30 42.57 1.16
C PHE A 647 27.51 41.10 1.51
N GLY A 648 28.76 40.68 1.53
CA GLY A 648 29.16 39.32 1.89
C GLY A 648 29.23 38.34 0.69
N GLU A 649 29.03 38.82 -0.54
CA GLU A 649 29.11 38.05 -1.78
C GLU A 649 30.49 37.48 -2.05
N LEU A 650 31.56 38.23 -1.76
CA LEU A 650 32.94 37.84 -2.10
C LEU A 650 33.33 36.50 -1.47
N SER A 651 32.98 36.29 -0.22
CA SER A 651 33.28 35.02 0.45
C SER A 651 32.43 33.83 -0.06
N LEU A 652 31.27 34.07 -0.64
CA LEU A 652 30.44 33.04 -1.23
C LEU A 652 30.93 32.66 -2.66
N ILE A 653 31.33 33.69 -3.42
CA ILE A 653 31.77 33.53 -4.84
C ILE A 653 33.18 32.95 -4.90
N PHE A 654 34.11 33.49 -4.13
CA PHE A 654 35.54 33.14 -4.22
C PHE A 654 35.97 32.08 -3.20
N GLY A 655 35.13 31.76 -2.22
CA GLY A 655 35.46 30.79 -1.16
C GLY A 655 36.53 31.30 -0.16
N VAL A 656 36.78 32.61 -0.16
CA VAL A 656 37.75 33.28 0.73
C VAL A 656 37.09 33.66 2.08
N PRO A 657 37.86 33.85 3.17
CA PRO A 657 37.35 34.46 4.39
C PRO A 657 36.77 35.85 4.14
N ARG A 658 35.95 36.35 5.04
CA ARG A 658 35.39 37.72 5.01
C ARG A 658 36.50 38.74 4.87
N THR A 659 36.41 39.58 3.88
CA THR A 659 37.46 40.58 3.56
C THR A 659 37.36 41.86 4.36
N ALA A 660 36.19 42.13 4.97
CA ALA A 660 35.89 43.31 5.76
C ALA A 660 34.96 43.00 6.92
N THR A 661 34.96 43.83 7.94
CA THR A 661 33.95 43.84 9.02
C THR A 661 32.82 44.78 8.63
N VAL A 662 31.58 44.36 8.86
CA VAL A 662 30.39 45.18 8.65
C VAL A 662 29.68 45.33 10.00
N THR A 663 29.52 46.58 10.43
CA THR A 663 28.96 46.94 11.74
C THR A 663 27.71 47.82 11.54
N ALA A 664 26.65 47.52 12.25
CA ALA A 664 25.41 48.32 12.23
C ALA A 664 25.64 49.71 12.88
N THR A 665 25.33 50.79 12.18
CA THR A 665 25.44 52.15 12.70
C THR A 665 24.22 52.63 13.46
N GLY A 666 23.08 51.96 13.24
CA GLY A 666 21.80 52.17 13.86
C GLY A 666 21.00 50.85 13.88
N PRO A 667 19.73 50.87 14.30
CA PRO A 667 18.87 49.69 14.15
C PRO A 667 18.88 49.25 12.71
N LEU A 668 19.30 47.96 12.46
CA LEU A 668 19.51 47.42 11.12
C LEU A 668 18.66 46.19 10.88
N VAL A 669 17.97 46.16 9.77
CA VAL A 669 17.20 44.99 9.30
C VAL A 669 17.78 44.51 7.99
N VAL A 670 18.19 43.25 7.95
CA VAL A 670 18.78 42.64 6.76
C VAL A 670 18.02 41.36 6.34
N GLY A 671 17.95 41.10 5.04
CA GLY A 671 17.59 39.82 4.47
C GLY A 671 18.84 38.96 4.27
N VAL A 672 18.89 37.75 4.80
CA VAL A 672 20.05 36.85 4.71
C VAL A 672 19.73 35.71 3.76
N LEU A 673 20.58 35.52 2.74
CA LEU A 673 20.52 34.38 1.83
C LEU A 673 21.68 33.42 2.14
N GLY A 674 21.35 32.18 2.50
CA GLY A 674 22.36 31.17 2.85
C GLY A 674 23.22 30.74 1.64
N ARG A 675 24.43 30.20 1.91
CA ARG A 675 25.35 29.71 0.87
C ARG A 675 24.72 28.73 -0.12
N PRO A 676 23.90 27.71 0.29
CA PRO A 676 23.26 26.77 -0.66
C PRO A 676 22.30 27.46 -1.61
N ASP A 677 21.52 28.41 -1.08
CA ASP A 677 20.53 29.15 -1.86
C ASP A 677 21.18 30.13 -2.81
N PHE A 678 22.25 30.78 -2.41
CA PHE A 678 23.08 31.64 -3.25
C PHE A 678 23.76 30.85 -4.38
N ALA A 679 24.31 29.67 -4.09
CA ALA A 679 24.93 28.80 -5.10
C ALA A 679 23.90 28.27 -6.12
N ALA A 680 22.69 27.87 -5.65
CA ALA A 680 21.61 27.43 -6.51
C ALA A 680 21.15 28.53 -7.48
N LEU A 681 21.19 29.78 -7.06
CA LEU A 681 20.91 30.96 -7.85
C LEU A 681 21.91 31.19 -8.99
N VAL A 682 23.20 31.16 -8.67
CA VAL A 682 24.28 31.32 -9.67
C VAL A 682 24.19 30.21 -10.73
N THR A 683 23.74 29.02 -10.35
CA THR A 683 23.52 27.89 -11.29
C THR A 683 22.27 28.07 -12.13
N ALA A 684 21.20 28.65 -11.57
CA ALA A 684 19.91 28.86 -12.27
C ALA A 684 19.99 29.97 -13.34
N SER A 685 20.89 30.95 -13.17
CA SER A 685 21.11 32.01 -14.20
C SER A 685 21.77 31.50 -15.49
N GLY A 686 22.03 30.18 -15.60
CA GLY A 686 22.66 29.58 -16.78
C GLY A 686 24.17 29.90 -16.90
N GLU A 687 24.71 30.63 -15.96
CA GLU A 687 26.13 30.96 -15.90
C GLU A 687 26.91 29.93 -15.06
N SER A 688 28.05 29.50 -15.59
CA SER A 688 28.98 28.75 -14.75
C SER A 688 29.54 29.69 -13.65
N VAL A 689 29.81 29.14 -12.47
CA VAL A 689 30.49 29.87 -11.38
C VAL A 689 31.79 30.53 -11.87
N ARG A 690 32.39 30.02 -12.94
CA ARG A 690 33.59 30.57 -13.61
C ARG A 690 33.29 31.88 -14.36
N ASP A 691 32.20 31.93 -15.11
CA ASP A 691 31.84 33.11 -15.93
C ASP A 691 31.33 34.22 -15.01
N PHE A 692 30.62 33.85 -13.95
CA PHE A 692 30.22 34.77 -12.87
C PHE A 692 31.44 35.38 -12.15
N ARG A 693 32.47 34.57 -11.85
CA ARG A 693 33.74 35.02 -11.29
C ARG A 693 34.51 35.99 -12.21
N SER A 694 34.49 35.76 -13.52
CA SER A 694 35.21 36.65 -14.48
C SER A 694 34.56 38.02 -14.56
N ARG A 695 33.24 38.12 -14.51
CA ARG A 695 32.55 39.43 -14.53
C ARG A 695 32.64 40.19 -13.22
N THR A 696 32.70 39.52 -12.09
CA THR A 696 32.81 40.11 -10.76
C THR A 696 34.26 40.42 -10.39
N GLY A 697 35.26 39.86 -11.08
CA GLY A 697 36.67 40.12 -10.88
C GLY A 697 37.06 41.60 -11.07
N HIS A 698 36.34 42.35 -11.89
CA HIS A 698 36.56 43.81 -12.04
C HIS A 698 36.15 44.61 -10.79
N TYR A 699 35.22 44.09 -9.94
CA TYR A 699 34.84 44.73 -8.67
C TYR A 699 35.90 44.56 -7.57
N VAL A 700 36.68 43.47 -7.65
CA VAL A 700 37.81 43.24 -6.69
C VAL A 700 39.01 44.14 -6.99
N GLY A 701 39.18 44.51 -8.29
CA GLY A 701 40.29 45.35 -8.72
C GLY A 701 40.17 46.85 -8.39
N ALA A 702 38.94 47.36 -8.24
CA ALA A 702 38.71 48.78 -8.01
C ALA A 702 38.76 49.20 -6.52
N GLY A 703 38.76 48.25 -5.55
CA GLY A 703 38.73 48.55 -4.12
C GLY A 703 39.80 47.89 -3.23
N LEU A 704 40.54 46.93 -3.73
CA LEU A 704 41.47 46.10 -2.92
C LEU A 704 42.84 45.86 -3.62
N GLY A 705 43.38 46.85 -4.28
CA GLY A 705 44.75 46.79 -4.78
C GLY A 705 45.74 46.77 -3.62
N GLY A 706 46.03 45.60 -3.01
CA GLY A 706 47.07 45.53 -1.99
C GLY A 706 47.23 44.26 -1.18
N ALA A 707 46.36 43.29 -1.27
CA ALA A 707 46.45 42.15 -0.32
C ALA A 707 46.14 40.76 -0.93
N VAL A 708 46.46 40.48 -2.20
CA VAL A 708 46.47 39.09 -2.73
C VAL A 708 47.70 38.91 -3.62
N GLY A 709 48.86 38.88 -2.97
CA GLY A 709 50.14 38.49 -3.52
C GLY A 709 50.94 37.79 -2.43
N GLY A 710 50.81 36.45 -2.33
CA GLY A 710 51.67 35.63 -1.49
C GLY A 710 50.95 34.66 -0.56
N ALA A 711 50.53 33.49 -1.10
CA ALA A 711 50.73 32.14 -0.61
C ALA A 711 49.96 31.17 -1.50
#